data_ca23d66c9f3206d2eea20356ecd7a234
#
_entry.id   ca23d66c9f3206d2eea20356ecd7a234
#
_cell.length_a   1.000
_cell.length_b   1.000
_cell.length_c   1.000
_cell.angle_alpha   90.00
_cell.angle_beta   90.00
_cell.angle_gamma   90.00
#
_symmetry.space_group_name_H-M   'P 1'
#
loop_
_entity.id
_entity.type
_entity.pdbx_description
1 polymer ?
#
loop_
_entity_poly.entity_id
_entity_poly.type
_entity_poly.pdbx_seq_one_letter_code
_entity_poly.pdbx_strand_id
1 'polypeptide(L)'
;MKLLFLSTFSLFVLTSFDQAESSYYDKILSHSRIRAKDKGPNVCALQQVAGTKKKYFSTCRNWYRKSVCGKKTLVLYECCPGYMRLDGGRGCPAVAPIDHVYGTLGIVGARSTQNYADRSNLRKEIEGVGSFTFFAPSDEAWLLLDAEIRNALLSNVNIELLNALHYHMVNYRLLTKDMKDGMTVPSMYNDFNILINHYPNGIVTVNCAKVLYANQIATNGVVHVLDRVITAVGNTVEDVIEGTDELSSLRAAATASGLLEVLGKDGHYTLFAPTNEAFDKLSRQVLERILTDTVALKAMLNYHILNSVQCSEAIMSGSTYATLEGSHLEIGCDGDSLTVNGQKMVNRKDIVTSNGVIHLIDNVLIPDAALQVLELTIGKQTTFYDLVKETGISAAFTQDNDYTIFAPMNDAFNENVMALDQRLLKLILQNHILKLKVVLNELYNGQKLETLGGNFLRVFIYRTAVCIENSCMVRGSKEGRNGVIHTIRKVIIPAEKSMLQILRDDPRFSIFLTLAESAGLTELLTEGGDWTLFVPTNDVFESLSSDELKEMTSDKNTLRHILLYHLLKGVYVGGGVEYGVTNILKSYQGSRVMIKLVNNTMLVNNVKSKESDLMANNGVIHVVNSLLFPKDLPVGNDYLYRILTKIIKYIQFKFTPGYTYKEIQLPVIRSSSTITKITIEGAPLSEHEEEVTRIIHADSTRRINQGYGRMAAGARRARQTLKRFPRRRKVVRS
;
A
#
# COMPACT_ATOMS: atom_id res chain seq x y z
N MET A 1 -44.94 -40.88 7.83
CA MET A 1 -43.87 -39.91 8.18
C MET A 1 -42.45 -40.36 7.86
N LYS A 2 -42.06 -41.63 8.05
CA LYS A 2 -40.70 -42.09 7.66
C LYS A 2 -40.40 -42.20 6.18
N LEU A 3 -41.39 -42.43 5.31
CA LEU A 3 -41.20 -42.49 3.87
C LEU A 3 -41.06 -41.08 3.22
N LEU A 4 -41.72 -40.07 3.79
CA LEU A 4 -41.55 -38.68 3.32
C LEU A 4 -40.16 -38.11 3.63
N PHE A 5 -39.55 -38.48 4.75
CA PHE A 5 -38.21 -38.06 5.13
C PHE A 5 -37.10 -38.68 4.27
N LEU A 6 -37.30 -39.93 3.80
CA LEU A 6 -36.36 -40.60 2.89
C LEU A 6 -36.41 -40.01 1.47
N SER A 7 -37.60 -39.63 0.99
CA SER A 7 -37.74 -39.02 -0.33
C SER A 7 -37.16 -37.59 -0.39
N THR A 8 -37.34 -36.78 0.68
CA THR A 8 -36.77 -35.44 0.77
C THR A 8 -35.24 -35.46 0.99
N PHE A 9 -34.72 -36.44 1.72
CA PHE A 9 -33.27 -36.62 1.91
C PHE A 9 -32.60 -37.10 0.60
N SER A 10 -33.27 -38.02 -0.15
CA SER A 10 -32.78 -38.46 -1.44
C SER A 10 -32.81 -37.32 -2.49
N LEU A 11 -33.83 -36.45 -2.47
CA LEU A 11 -33.88 -35.28 -3.36
C LEU A 11 -32.81 -34.25 -2.98
N PHE A 12 -32.52 -34.05 -1.66
CA PHE A 12 -31.48 -33.14 -1.19
C PHE A 12 -30.06 -33.65 -1.51
N VAL A 13 -29.84 -34.97 -1.46
CA VAL A 13 -28.57 -35.59 -1.86
C VAL A 13 -28.38 -35.55 -3.38
N LEU A 14 -29.46 -35.65 -4.17
CA LEU A 14 -29.40 -35.54 -5.66
C LEU A 14 -29.21 -34.07 -6.11
N THR A 15 -29.61 -33.05 -5.32
CA THR A 15 -29.38 -31.65 -5.66
C THR A 15 -28.04 -31.10 -5.12
N SER A 16 -27.33 -31.86 -4.29
CA SER A 16 -25.98 -31.53 -3.83
C SER A 16 -24.85 -32.12 -4.69
N PHE A 17 -25.16 -32.92 -5.70
CA PHE A 17 -24.23 -33.37 -6.73
C PHE A 17 -24.49 -32.58 -8.01
N ASP A 18 -23.81 -31.50 -8.20
CA ASP A 18 -23.36 -30.85 -9.44
C ASP A 18 -23.30 -29.31 -9.30
N GLN A 19 -22.68 -28.83 -8.24
CA GLN A 19 -21.91 -27.60 -8.43
C GLN A 19 -20.49 -28.04 -8.86
N ALA A 20 -20.38 -28.42 -10.14
CA ALA A 20 -19.09 -28.54 -10.80
C ALA A 20 -18.40 -27.20 -10.63
N GLU A 21 -17.37 -27.14 -9.79
CA GLU A 21 -16.57 -25.91 -9.59
C GLU A 21 -16.07 -25.47 -10.97
N SER A 22 -16.64 -24.38 -11.48
CA SER A 22 -16.22 -23.83 -12.76
C SER A 22 -14.80 -23.29 -12.62
N SER A 23 -13.92 -23.70 -13.54
CA SER A 23 -12.53 -23.24 -13.56
C SER A 23 -12.44 -21.72 -13.71
N TYR A 24 -11.28 -21.13 -13.35
CA TYR A 24 -11.04 -19.69 -13.61
C TYR A 24 -11.18 -19.35 -15.10
N TYR A 25 -10.77 -20.25 -15.98
CA TYR A 25 -10.96 -20.11 -17.42
C TYR A 25 -12.43 -20.01 -17.80
N ASP A 26 -13.30 -20.91 -17.29
CA ASP A 26 -14.73 -20.90 -17.57
C ASP A 26 -15.42 -19.65 -17.01
N LYS A 27 -15.01 -19.17 -15.84
CA LYS A 27 -15.49 -17.93 -15.24
C LYS A 27 -15.16 -16.71 -16.12
N ILE A 28 -13.93 -16.62 -16.62
CA ILE A 28 -13.49 -15.53 -17.51
C ILE A 28 -14.21 -15.61 -18.87
N LEU A 29 -14.37 -16.81 -19.42
CA LEU A 29 -15.11 -17.04 -20.65
C LEU A 29 -16.58 -16.59 -20.50
N SER A 30 -17.22 -16.95 -19.39
CA SER A 30 -18.59 -16.52 -19.07
C SER A 30 -18.69 -14.99 -18.97
N HIS A 31 -17.76 -14.33 -18.27
CA HIS A 31 -17.71 -12.86 -18.20
C HIS A 31 -17.51 -12.22 -19.57
N SER A 32 -16.69 -12.83 -20.44
CA SER A 32 -16.46 -12.35 -21.80
C SER A 32 -17.74 -12.42 -22.65
N ARG A 33 -18.54 -13.51 -22.52
CA ARG A 33 -19.87 -13.66 -23.16
C ARG A 33 -20.85 -12.59 -22.66
N ILE A 34 -20.92 -12.34 -21.37
CA ILE A 34 -21.80 -11.31 -20.78
C ILE A 34 -21.49 -9.94 -21.37
N ARG A 35 -20.22 -9.59 -21.54
CA ARG A 35 -19.80 -8.32 -22.14
C ARG A 35 -20.14 -8.18 -23.62
N ALA A 36 -20.22 -9.29 -24.33
CA ALA A 36 -20.55 -9.33 -25.75
C ALA A 36 -22.02 -9.62 -26.03
N LYS A 37 -22.90 -9.65 -25.01
CA LYS A 37 -24.32 -10.04 -25.14
C LYS A 37 -25.07 -9.30 -26.26
N ASP A 38 -24.75 -8.00 -26.45
CA ASP A 38 -25.39 -7.17 -27.48
C ASP A 38 -24.92 -7.50 -28.91
N LYS A 39 -23.90 -8.32 -29.08
CA LYS A 39 -23.35 -8.73 -30.39
C LYS A 39 -24.00 -10.00 -30.96
N GLY A 40 -24.77 -10.69 -30.16
CA GLY A 40 -25.48 -11.93 -30.54
C GLY A 40 -25.06 -13.14 -29.70
N PRO A 41 -25.66 -14.31 -29.96
CA PRO A 41 -25.37 -15.54 -29.21
C PRO A 41 -23.91 -15.97 -29.39
N ASN A 42 -23.33 -16.51 -28.33
CA ASN A 42 -22.00 -17.13 -28.29
C ASN A 42 -20.85 -16.26 -28.83
N VAL A 43 -20.98 -14.93 -28.70
CA VAL A 43 -19.89 -13.97 -28.97
C VAL A 43 -19.16 -13.70 -27.69
N CYS A 44 -17.82 -13.63 -27.76
CA CYS A 44 -16.92 -13.30 -26.68
C CYS A 44 -16.24 -11.94 -26.95
N ALA A 45 -16.08 -11.13 -25.89
CA ALA A 45 -15.32 -9.92 -25.94
C ALA A 45 -13.85 -10.20 -25.58
N LEU A 46 -12.96 -9.92 -26.51
CA LEU A 46 -11.51 -10.07 -26.36
C LEU A 46 -10.85 -8.69 -26.37
N GLN A 47 -9.74 -8.56 -25.68
CA GLN A 47 -8.88 -7.39 -25.76
C GLN A 47 -7.61 -7.76 -26.53
N GLN A 48 -7.43 -7.14 -27.68
CA GLN A 48 -6.21 -7.25 -28.46
C GLN A 48 -5.27 -6.11 -28.12
N VAL A 49 -4.02 -6.43 -27.82
CA VAL A 49 -2.98 -5.42 -27.58
C VAL A 49 -2.68 -4.71 -28.90
N ALA A 50 -2.78 -3.38 -28.91
CA ALA A 50 -2.59 -2.57 -30.11
C ALA A 50 -1.20 -2.80 -30.73
N GLY A 51 -1.19 -2.99 -32.06
CA GLY A 51 0.04 -3.28 -32.82
C GLY A 51 0.53 -4.74 -32.72
N THR A 52 -0.22 -5.63 -32.09
CA THR A 52 0.13 -7.06 -31.94
C THR A 52 -1.05 -7.95 -32.27
N LYS A 53 -0.81 -9.26 -32.46
CA LYS A 53 -1.87 -10.27 -32.57
C LYS A 53 -2.27 -10.86 -31.21
N LYS A 54 -1.64 -10.46 -30.09
CA LYS A 54 -1.93 -11.00 -28.76
C LYS A 54 -3.33 -10.62 -28.29
N LYS A 55 -4.15 -11.62 -27.98
CA LYS A 55 -5.53 -11.48 -27.53
C LYS A 55 -5.70 -12.09 -26.15
N TYR A 56 -6.53 -11.44 -25.33
CA TYR A 56 -6.85 -11.89 -23.98
C TYR A 56 -8.35 -11.78 -23.71
N PHE A 57 -8.92 -12.74 -22.99
CA PHE A 57 -10.25 -12.56 -22.43
C PHE A 57 -10.25 -11.40 -21.45
N SER A 58 -11.26 -10.54 -21.53
CA SER A 58 -11.32 -9.31 -20.75
C SER A 58 -11.55 -9.58 -19.26
N THR A 59 -10.55 -9.38 -18.42
CA THR A 59 -10.73 -9.27 -16.97
C THR A 59 -11.42 -7.96 -16.62
N CYS A 60 -12.03 -7.84 -15.42
CA CYS A 60 -12.62 -6.58 -14.99
C CYS A 60 -11.59 -5.44 -14.98
N ARG A 61 -10.39 -5.70 -14.44
CA ARG A 61 -9.30 -4.71 -14.35
C ARG A 61 -8.86 -4.19 -15.72
N ASN A 62 -8.61 -5.11 -16.67
CA ASN A 62 -8.15 -4.76 -18.01
C ASN A 62 -9.25 -4.07 -18.83
N TRP A 63 -10.51 -4.48 -18.65
CA TRP A 63 -11.65 -3.86 -19.28
C TRP A 63 -11.78 -2.38 -18.96
N TYR A 64 -11.71 -2.03 -17.69
CA TYR A 64 -11.81 -0.63 -17.25
C TYR A 64 -10.57 0.18 -17.60
N ARG A 65 -9.38 -0.39 -17.46
CA ARG A 65 -8.12 0.29 -17.79
C ARG A 65 -7.88 0.42 -19.28
N LYS A 66 -8.50 -0.42 -20.11
CA LYS A 66 -8.29 -0.51 -21.58
C LYS A 66 -6.81 -0.67 -21.95
N SER A 67 -6.06 -1.35 -21.10
CA SER A 67 -4.63 -1.61 -21.29
C SER A 67 -4.22 -2.96 -20.72
N VAL A 68 -3.21 -3.57 -21.33
CA VAL A 68 -2.50 -4.76 -20.86
C VAL A 68 -1.01 -4.44 -20.97
N CYS A 69 -0.25 -4.65 -19.90
CA CYS A 69 1.18 -4.33 -19.86
C CYS A 69 1.51 -2.91 -20.34
N GLY A 70 0.77 -1.90 -19.89
CA GLY A 70 0.97 -0.50 -20.28
C GLY A 70 0.53 -0.14 -21.70
N LYS A 71 0.36 -1.12 -22.61
CA LYS A 71 -0.10 -0.91 -23.99
C LYS A 71 -1.63 -0.82 -24.06
N LYS A 72 -2.14 0.11 -24.87
CA LYS A 72 -3.59 0.23 -25.14
C LYS A 72 -4.13 -1.04 -25.79
N THR A 73 -5.39 -1.37 -25.51
CA THR A 73 -6.07 -2.51 -26.09
C THR A 73 -7.29 -2.08 -26.91
N LEU A 74 -7.56 -2.86 -27.97
CA LEU A 74 -8.76 -2.75 -28.79
C LEU A 74 -9.70 -3.90 -28.39
N VAL A 75 -10.98 -3.61 -28.25
CA VAL A 75 -11.98 -4.65 -27.97
C VAL A 75 -12.42 -5.26 -29.27
N LEU A 76 -12.21 -6.57 -29.39
CA LEU A 76 -12.70 -7.39 -30.51
C LEU A 76 -13.86 -8.27 -30.04
N TYR A 77 -14.76 -8.54 -30.95
CA TYR A 77 -15.88 -9.44 -30.73
C TYR A 77 -15.78 -10.62 -31.72
N GLU A 78 -15.44 -11.77 -31.16
CA GLU A 78 -15.22 -12.99 -31.94
C GLU A 78 -16.13 -14.10 -31.41
N CYS A 79 -16.28 -15.17 -32.16
CA CYS A 79 -16.98 -16.35 -31.65
C CYS A 79 -16.25 -16.89 -30.43
N CYS A 80 -17.00 -17.24 -29.40
CA CYS A 80 -16.43 -17.98 -28.29
C CYS A 80 -15.89 -19.34 -28.79
N PRO A 81 -14.89 -19.91 -28.11
CA PRO A 81 -14.33 -21.20 -28.48
C PRO A 81 -15.42 -22.28 -28.71
N GLY A 82 -15.34 -23.01 -29.81
CA GLY A 82 -16.29 -24.06 -30.19
C GLY A 82 -17.54 -23.58 -30.92
N TYR A 83 -17.72 -22.28 -31.17
CA TYR A 83 -18.86 -21.72 -31.89
C TYR A 83 -18.44 -21.09 -33.22
N MET A 84 -19.34 -21.06 -34.18
CA MET A 84 -19.11 -20.58 -35.54
C MET A 84 -20.20 -19.59 -35.96
N ARG A 85 -19.84 -18.69 -36.87
CA ARG A 85 -20.80 -17.82 -37.56
C ARG A 85 -21.49 -18.58 -38.69
N LEU A 86 -22.75 -18.26 -38.94
CA LEU A 86 -23.45 -18.61 -40.15
C LEU A 86 -23.60 -17.39 -41.05
N ASP A 87 -23.54 -17.59 -42.36
CA ASP A 87 -23.72 -16.52 -43.32
C ASP A 87 -25.09 -15.86 -43.13
N GLY A 88 -25.08 -14.51 -43.01
CA GLY A 88 -26.28 -13.73 -42.75
C GLY A 88 -26.80 -13.78 -41.30
N GLY A 89 -26.24 -14.60 -40.44
CA GLY A 89 -26.65 -14.75 -39.04
C GLY A 89 -25.99 -13.73 -38.10
N ARG A 90 -26.72 -13.29 -37.04
CA ARG A 90 -26.19 -12.46 -36.00
C ARG A 90 -25.50 -13.30 -34.90
N GLY A 91 -24.24 -12.96 -34.57
CA GLY A 91 -23.48 -13.69 -33.56
C GLY A 91 -22.87 -15.00 -34.07
N CYS A 92 -22.77 -15.98 -33.20
CA CYS A 92 -22.19 -17.31 -33.49
C CYS A 92 -23.16 -18.43 -33.08
N PRO A 93 -24.25 -18.61 -33.83
CA PRO A 93 -25.33 -19.55 -33.48
C PRO A 93 -25.01 -21.03 -33.75
N ALA A 94 -23.98 -21.31 -34.56
CA ALA A 94 -23.62 -22.67 -34.92
C ALA A 94 -22.50 -23.21 -34.01
N VAL A 95 -22.49 -24.54 -33.88
CA VAL A 95 -21.42 -25.31 -33.25
C VAL A 95 -20.65 -26.02 -34.35
N ALA A 96 -19.32 -26.07 -34.26
CA ALA A 96 -18.50 -26.84 -35.15
C ALA A 96 -18.89 -28.34 -35.04
N PRO A 97 -18.92 -29.10 -36.16
CA PRO A 97 -19.20 -30.53 -36.10
C PRO A 97 -18.15 -31.21 -35.22
N ILE A 98 -18.57 -32.15 -34.38
CA ILE A 98 -17.67 -32.95 -33.57
C ILE A 98 -17.02 -34.00 -34.48
N ASP A 99 -15.69 -33.98 -34.49
CA ASP A 99 -14.86 -34.93 -35.24
C ASP A 99 -13.87 -35.59 -34.24
N HIS A 100 -13.09 -36.57 -34.68
CA HIS A 100 -11.98 -37.07 -33.89
C HIS A 100 -10.87 -36.02 -33.74
N VAL A 101 -9.88 -36.27 -32.85
CA VAL A 101 -8.80 -35.32 -32.54
C VAL A 101 -8.13 -34.78 -33.79
N TYR A 102 -7.78 -35.63 -34.76
CA TYR A 102 -7.16 -35.22 -36.01
C TYR A 102 -8.02 -34.23 -36.83
N GLY A 103 -9.30 -34.50 -37.02
CA GLY A 103 -10.20 -33.59 -37.74
C GLY A 103 -10.41 -32.28 -37.00
N THR A 104 -10.49 -32.34 -35.66
CA THR A 104 -10.61 -31.16 -34.79
C THR A 104 -9.44 -30.21 -34.95
N LEU A 105 -8.18 -30.67 -35.12
CA LEU A 105 -7.00 -29.83 -35.37
C LEU A 105 -7.20 -28.86 -36.54
N GLY A 106 -7.77 -29.34 -37.66
CA GLY A 106 -8.04 -28.50 -38.82
C GLY A 106 -9.09 -27.43 -38.59
N ILE A 107 -10.08 -27.71 -37.73
CA ILE A 107 -11.17 -26.78 -37.39
C ILE A 107 -10.72 -25.66 -36.47
N VAL A 108 -9.82 -25.96 -35.49
CA VAL A 108 -9.45 -25.04 -34.43
C VAL A 108 -8.25 -24.14 -34.79
N GLY A 109 -7.75 -24.15 -36.03
CA GLY A 109 -6.63 -23.31 -36.47
C GLY A 109 -5.25 -23.88 -36.15
N ALA A 110 -5.15 -25.20 -36.02
CA ALA A 110 -3.90 -25.95 -35.84
C ALA A 110 -3.59 -26.83 -37.08
N ARG A 111 -3.74 -26.26 -38.27
CA ARG A 111 -3.55 -26.97 -39.55
C ARG A 111 -2.11 -27.43 -39.75
N SER A 112 -1.14 -26.65 -39.31
CA SER A 112 0.27 -27.04 -39.36
C SER A 112 0.51 -28.28 -38.50
N THR A 113 -0.07 -28.35 -37.29
CA THR A 113 -0.02 -29.54 -36.43
C THR A 113 -0.69 -30.72 -37.07
N GLN A 114 -1.85 -30.53 -37.73
CA GLN A 114 -2.53 -31.57 -38.49
C GLN A 114 -1.66 -32.12 -39.61
N ASN A 115 -1.05 -31.27 -40.44
CA ASN A 115 -0.13 -31.67 -41.50
C ASN A 115 1.11 -32.41 -40.98
N TYR A 116 1.62 -31.99 -39.81
CA TYR A 116 2.76 -32.68 -39.19
C TYR A 116 2.37 -34.04 -38.61
N ALA A 117 1.14 -34.19 -38.11
CA ALA A 117 0.59 -35.48 -37.71
C ALA A 117 0.46 -36.45 -38.90
N ASP A 118 0.07 -35.97 -40.11
CA ASP A 118 0.09 -36.75 -41.33
C ASP A 118 1.52 -37.21 -41.70
N ARG A 119 2.46 -36.29 -41.73
CA ARG A 119 3.83 -36.53 -42.14
C ARG A 119 4.59 -37.49 -41.20
N SER A 120 4.26 -37.48 -39.91
CA SER A 120 4.86 -38.35 -38.88
C SER A 120 4.12 -39.69 -38.69
N ASN A 121 3.09 -39.98 -39.51
CA ASN A 121 2.20 -41.14 -39.36
C ASN A 121 1.37 -41.16 -38.04
N LEU A 122 1.32 -40.09 -37.27
CA LEU A 122 0.56 -39.97 -36.02
C LEU A 122 -0.97 -40.01 -36.30
N ARG A 123 -1.39 -39.62 -37.49
CA ARG A 123 -2.82 -39.55 -37.87
C ARG A 123 -3.58 -40.82 -37.51
N LYS A 124 -3.02 -42.01 -37.82
CA LYS A 124 -3.70 -43.30 -37.56
C LYS A 124 -4.00 -43.52 -36.08
N GLU A 125 -3.13 -43.04 -35.21
CA GLU A 125 -3.27 -43.12 -33.76
C GLU A 125 -4.37 -42.20 -33.27
N ILE A 126 -4.34 -40.92 -33.66
CA ILE A 126 -5.29 -39.88 -33.18
C ILE A 126 -6.65 -39.88 -33.90
N GLU A 127 -6.84 -40.64 -34.97
CA GLU A 127 -8.13 -41.02 -35.57
C GLU A 127 -8.70 -42.28 -34.91
N GLY A 128 -7.86 -43.07 -34.26
CA GLY A 128 -8.23 -44.36 -33.67
C GLY A 128 -9.06 -44.26 -32.39
N VAL A 129 -9.33 -45.44 -31.82
CA VAL A 129 -10.05 -45.58 -30.55
C VAL A 129 -9.11 -45.16 -29.42
N GLY A 130 -9.57 -44.27 -28.53
CA GLY A 130 -8.78 -43.81 -27.41
C GLY A 130 -9.46 -42.65 -26.69
N SER A 131 -8.74 -42.09 -25.72
CA SER A 131 -9.15 -40.88 -25.05
C SER A 131 -7.91 -39.99 -24.91
N PHE A 132 -7.80 -38.99 -25.77
CA PHE A 132 -6.59 -38.18 -25.87
C PHE A 132 -6.83 -36.75 -25.42
N THR A 133 -5.79 -36.14 -24.85
CA THR A 133 -5.67 -34.67 -24.77
C THR A 133 -4.53 -34.25 -25.66
N PHE A 134 -4.80 -33.36 -26.62
CA PHE A 134 -3.76 -32.80 -27.48
C PHE A 134 -3.60 -31.32 -27.22
N PHE A 135 -2.45 -30.94 -26.69
CA PHE A 135 -2.00 -29.54 -26.54
C PHE A 135 -1.40 -29.06 -27.86
N ALA A 136 -2.26 -28.69 -28.80
CA ALA A 136 -1.89 -28.47 -30.20
C ALA A 136 -1.30 -27.06 -30.41
N PRO A 137 -0.06 -26.92 -30.86
CA PRO A 137 0.47 -25.63 -31.30
C PRO A 137 -0.34 -25.03 -32.43
N SER A 138 -0.68 -23.74 -32.35
CA SER A 138 -1.34 -23.02 -33.44
C SER A 138 -0.42 -22.90 -34.67
N ASP A 139 -0.99 -22.48 -35.81
CA ASP A 139 -0.18 -22.26 -37.02
C ASP A 139 0.90 -21.19 -36.78
N GLU A 140 0.58 -20.12 -36.03
CA GLU A 140 1.53 -19.10 -35.62
C GLU A 140 2.61 -19.63 -34.66
N ALA A 141 2.27 -20.57 -33.77
CA ALA A 141 3.22 -21.16 -32.82
C ALA A 141 4.37 -21.86 -33.54
N TRP A 142 4.08 -22.61 -34.62
CA TRP A 142 5.12 -23.24 -35.43
C TRP A 142 6.00 -22.26 -36.21
N LEU A 143 5.46 -21.08 -36.55
CA LEU A 143 6.24 -20.00 -37.20
C LEU A 143 7.18 -19.29 -36.22
N LEU A 144 6.82 -19.26 -34.93
CA LEU A 144 7.65 -18.67 -33.88
C LEU A 144 8.79 -19.59 -33.42
N LEU A 145 8.69 -20.89 -33.71
CA LEU A 145 9.77 -21.82 -33.39
C LEU A 145 11.02 -21.46 -34.21
N ASP A 146 12.18 -21.51 -33.54
CA ASP A 146 13.45 -21.28 -34.20
C ASP A 146 13.59 -22.11 -35.49
N ALA A 147 14.15 -21.48 -36.52
CA ALA A 147 14.21 -22.10 -37.87
C ALA A 147 15.11 -23.35 -37.89
N GLU A 148 16.20 -23.38 -37.14
CA GLU A 148 17.09 -24.51 -37.04
C GLU A 148 16.42 -25.68 -36.34
N ILE A 149 15.75 -25.41 -35.20
CA ILE A 149 14.98 -26.44 -34.46
C ILE A 149 13.84 -26.99 -35.34
N ARG A 150 13.10 -26.10 -35.99
CA ARG A 150 12.02 -26.51 -36.90
C ARG A 150 12.53 -27.38 -38.05
N ASN A 151 13.66 -27.00 -38.66
CA ASN A 151 14.26 -27.77 -39.75
C ASN A 151 14.77 -29.14 -39.26
N ALA A 152 15.37 -29.19 -38.06
CA ALA A 152 15.78 -30.44 -37.44
C ALA A 152 14.59 -31.42 -37.25
N LEU A 153 13.47 -30.92 -36.68
CA LEU A 153 12.24 -31.72 -36.54
C LEU A 153 11.71 -32.24 -37.88
N LEU A 154 11.75 -31.39 -38.92
CA LEU A 154 11.24 -31.72 -40.24
C LEU A 154 12.20 -32.58 -41.08
N SER A 155 13.46 -32.68 -40.71
CA SER A 155 14.43 -33.57 -41.39
C SER A 155 14.28 -35.02 -40.95
N ASN A 156 13.75 -35.28 -39.73
CA ASN A 156 13.54 -36.60 -39.16
C ASN A 156 12.10 -36.79 -38.68
N VAL A 157 11.14 -36.81 -39.61
CA VAL A 157 9.70 -36.77 -39.31
C VAL A 157 9.18 -37.97 -38.54
N ASN A 158 9.82 -39.15 -38.71
CA ASN A 158 9.35 -40.39 -38.08
C ASN A 158 9.90 -40.58 -36.66
N ILE A 159 10.86 -39.83 -36.25
CA ILE A 159 11.45 -39.90 -34.90
C ILE A 159 11.28 -38.55 -34.22
N GLU A 160 12.03 -37.52 -34.63
CA GLU A 160 12.06 -36.25 -33.94
C GLU A 160 10.70 -35.52 -33.92
N LEU A 161 10.06 -35.43 -35.08
CA LEU A 161 8.74 -34.81 -35.20
C LEU A 161 7.67 -35.63 -34.48
N LEU A 162 7.68 -36.96 -34.62
CA LEU A 162 6.73 -37.84 -33.93
C LEU A 162 6.89 -37.72 -32.40
N ASN A 163 8.11 -37.76 -31.89
CA ASN A 163 8.39 -37.58 -30.46
C ASN A 163 7.93 -36.22 -29.96
N ALA A 164 8.21 -35.15 -30.70
CA ALA A 164 7.72 -33.82 -30.39
C ALA A 164 6.20 -33.74 -30.32
N LEU A 165 5.48 -34.37 -31.27
CA LEU A 165 4.03 -34.41 -31.24
C LEU A 165 3.48 -35.27 -30.09
N HIS A 166 4.09 -36.43 -29.79
CA HIS A 166 3.76 -37.25 -28.62
C HIS A 166 3.97 -36.50 -27.31
N TYR A 167 4.98 -35.62 -27.22
CA TYR A 167 5.17 -34.76 -26.04
C TYR A 167 4.02 -33.77 -25.87
N HIS A 168 3.32 -33.37 -26.93
CA HIS A 168 2.13 -32.52 -26.83
C HIS A 168 0.85 -33.30 -26.49
N MET A 169 0.91 -34.61 -26.23
CA MET A 169 -0.24 -35.48 -26.02
C MET A 169 -0.23 -36.15 -24.65
N VAL A 170 -1.43 -36.35 -24.11
CA VAL A 170 -1.69 -37.08 -22.87
C VAL A 170 -2.72 -38.16 -23.18
N ASN A 171 -2.53 -39.39 -22.68
CA ASN A 171 -3.33 -40.58 -22.97
C ASN A 171 -4.63 -40.67 -22.12
N TYR A 172 -5.22 -39.53 -21.79
CA TYR A 172 -6.56 -39.42 -21.20
C TYR A 172 -7.14 -38.02 -21.44
N ARG A 173 -8.46 -37.92 -21.28
CA ARG A 173 -9.16 -36.65 -21.47
C ARG A 173 -9.01 -35.72 -20.29
N LEU A 174 -8.47 -34.53 -20.52
CA LEU A 174 -8.24 -33.53 -19.52
C LEU A 174 -8.87 -32.17 -19.92
N LEU A 175 -9.90 -31.73 -19.21
CA LEU A 175 -10.55 -30.43 -19.41
C LEU A 175 -9.99 -29.40 -18.48
N THR A 176 -10.16 -28.13 -18.79
CA THR A 176 -9.67 -27.03 -17.92
C THR A 176 -10.22 -27.05 -16.49
N LYS A 177 -11.42 -27.63 -16.30
CA LYS A 177 -11.98 -27.82 -14.96
C LYS A 177 -11.21 -28.85 -14.11
N ASP A 178 -10.54 -29.80 -14.79
CA ASP A 178 -9.78 -30.89 -14.19
C ASP A 178 -8.28 -30.48 -13.97
N MET A 179 -7.86 -29.40 -14.62
CA MET A 179 -6.50 -28.85 -14.51
C MET A 179 -6.37 -28.01 -13.22
N LYS A 180 -5.47 -28.40 -12.35
CA LYS A 180 -5.11 -27.65 -11.13
C LYS A 180 -3.84 -26.82 -11.39
N ASP A 181 -3.69 -25.74 -10.63
CA ASP A 181 -2.45 -24.99 -10.67
C ASP A 181 -1.27 -25.82 -10.13
N GLY A 182 -0.16 -25.82 -10.87
CA GLY A 182 1.02 -26.64 -10.55
C GLY A 182 0.87 -28.13 -10.84
N MET A 183 -0.19 -28.56 -11.54
CA MET A 183 -0.40 -29.96 -11.89
C MET A 183 0.63 -30.42 -12.92
N THR A 184 1.22 -31.59 -12.72
CA THR A 184 2.04 -32.28 -13.71
C THR A 184 1.29 -33.45 -14.29
N VAL A 185 1.39 -33.68 -15.61
CA VAL A 185 0.77 -34.80 -16.30
C VAL A 185 1.80 -35.50 -17.18
N PRO A 186 1.82 -36.85 -17.23
CA PRO A 186 2.75 -37.57 -18.08
C PRO A 186 2.33 -37.40 -19.54
N SER A 187 3.28 -37.05 -20.40
CA SER A 187 3.06 -37.03 -21.86
C SER A 187 3.14 -38.42 -22.46
N MET A 188 2.71 -38.56 -23.70
CA MET A 188 2.87 -39.81 -24.46
C MET A 188 4.31 -40.02 -24.98
N TYR A 189 5.24 -39.09 -24.70
CA TYR A 189 6.65 -39.21 -25.00
C TYR A 189 7.45 -39.60 -23.75
N ASN A 190 7.73 -40.88 -23.58
CA ASN A 190 8.56 -41.44 -22.49
C ASN A 190 8.17 -40.98 -21.09
N ASP A 191 6.88 -40.71 -20.86
CA ASP A 191 6.33 -40.20 -19.60
C ASP A 191 6.98 -38.91 -19.09
N PHE A 192 7.67 -38.15 -19.95
CA PHE A 192 8.13 -36.83 -19.61
C PHE A 192 6.96 -35.93 -19.19
N ASN A 193 7.08 -35.32 -18.03
CA ASN A 193 6.00 -34.54 -17.46
C ASN A 193 5.77 -33.22 -18.21
N ILE A 194 4.49 -32.85 -18.30
CA ILE A 194 4.02 -31.55 -18.76
C ILE A 194 3.52 -30.79 -17.54
N LEU A 195 4.02 -29.58 -17.32
CA LEU A 195 3.62 -28.71 -16.22
C LEU A 195 2.43 -27.82 -16.65
N ILE A 196 1.35 -27.90 -15.92
CA ILE A 196 0.14 -27.11 -16.15
C ILE A 196 -0.03 -26.10 -15.03
N ASN A 197 -0.20 -24.83 -15.39
CA ASN A 197 -0.51 -23.76 -14.42
C ASN A 197 -1.83 -23.08 -14.77
N HIS A 198 -2.66 -22.83 -13.76
CA HIS A 198 -3.99 -22.26 -13.89
C HIS A 198 -4.14 -21.01 -13.03
N TYR A 199 -3.93 -19.86 -13.63
CA TYR A 199 -3.87 -18.57 -12.94
C TYR A 199 -5.25 -17.99 -12.62
N PRO A 200 -5.37 -17.19 -11.53
CA PRO A 200 -6.64 -16.55 -11.12
C PRO A 200 -7.23 -15.60 -12.17
N ASN A 201 -6.42 -15.10 -13.11
CA ASN A 201 -6.87 -14.27 -14.23
C ASN A 201 -7.48 -15.08 -15.39
N GLY A 202 -7.62 -16.40 -15.25
CA GLY A 202 -8.20 -17.32 -16.24
C GLY A 202 -7.24 -17.74 -17.34
N ILE A 203 -5.97 -17.38 -17.27
CA ILE A 203 -4.94 -17.89 -18.16
C ILE A 203 -4.57 -19.30 -17.70
N VAL A 204 -4.45 -20.20 -18.65
CA VAL A 204 -3.91 -21.54 -18.47
C VAL A 204 -2.64 -21.63 -19.30
N THR A 205 -1.57 -22.14 -18.72
CA THR A 205 -0.32 -22.40 -19.44
C THR A 205 0.08 -23.88 -19.35
N VAL A 206 0.75 -24.35 -20.36
CA VAL A 206 1.28 -25.70 -20.50
C VAL A 206 2.77 -25.54 -20.82
N ASN A 207 3.68 -25.87 -19.91
CA ASN A 207 5.10 -25.53 -20.00
C ASN A 207 5.31 -24.06 -20.42
N CYS A 208 4.63 -23.16 -19.73
CA CYS A 208 4.58 -21.72 -20.03
C CYS A 208 4.02 -21.32 -21.41
N ALA A 209 3.63 -22.26 -22.28
CA ALA A 209 2.85 -21.97 -23.47
C ALA A 209 1.42 -21.64 -23.06
N LYS A 210 0.90 -20.50 -23.52
CA LYS A 210 -0.46 -20.08 -23.20
C LYS A 210 -1.50 -20.84 -23.99
N VAL A 211 -2.54 -21.34 -23.33
CA VAL A 211 -3.71 -21.92 -23.99
C VAL A 211 -4.55 -20.78 -24.59
N LEU A 212 -4.65 -20.78 -25.93
CA LEU A 212 -5.44 -19.82 -26.72
C LEU A 212 -6.92 -20.20 -26.73
N TYR A 213 -7.19 -21.45 -27.08
CA TYR A 213 -8.54 -22.02 -27.13
C TYR A 213 -8.54 -23.35 -26.39
N ALA A 214 -9.22 -23.41 -25.27
CA ALA A 214 -9.32 -24.61 -24.45
C ALA A 214 -10.59 -25.40 -24.77
N ASN A 215 -10.62 -26.68 -24.33
CA ASN A 215 -11.80 -27.54 -24.31
C ASN A 215 -12.47 -27.73 -25.69
N GLN A 216 -11.71 -27.85 -26.74
CA GLN A 216 -12.24 -28.20 -28.06
C GLN A 216 -12.50 -29.70 -28.08
N ILE A 217 -13.79 -30.07 -27.94
CA ILE A 217 -14.22 -31.45 -27.76
C ILE A 217 -14.11 -32.22 -29.07
N ALA A 218 -13.50 -33.39 -29.01
CA ALA A 218 -13.43 -34.38 -30.06
C ALA A 218 -14.13 -35.66 -29.62
N THR A 219 -14.49 -36.53 -30.59
CA THR A 219 -15.16 -37.84 -30.33
C THR A 219 -14.29 -38.78 -29.49
N ASN A 220 -12.97 -38.74 -29.70
CA ASN A 220 -11.98 -39.54 -28.99
C ASN A 220 -11.00 -38.70 -28.15
N GLY A 221 -11.41 -37.50 -27.70
CA GLY A 221 -10.54 -36.71 -26.85
C GLY A 221 -10.91 -35.24 -26.72
N VAL A 222 -9.90 -34.40 -26.46
CA VAL A 222 -10.00 -32.95 -26.37
C VAL A 222 -8.73 -32.28 -26.93
N VAL A 223 -8.90 -31.15 -27.60
CA VAL A 223 -7.80 -30.36 -28.13
C VAL A 223 -7.76 -29.02 -27.39
N HIS A 224 -6.57 -28.62 -26.95
CA HIS A 224 -6.25 -27.30 -26.41
C HIS A 224 -5.23 -26.64 -27.33
N VAL A 225 -5.55 -25.50 -27.90
CA VAL A 225 -4.65 -24.79 -28.82
C VAL A 225 -3.66 -23.93 -28.05
N LEU A 226 -2.37 -24.06 -28.32
CA LEU A 226 -1.26 -23.34 -27.68
C LEU A 226 -0.72 -22.22 -28.57
N ASP A 227 -0.16 -21.18 -27.92
CA ASP A 227 0.51 -20.05 -28.56
C ASP A 227 1.95 -20.35 -28.99
N ARG A 228 2.54 -21.45 -28.52
CA ARG A 228 3.91 -21.89 -28.87
C ARG A 228 4.04 -23.42 -28.85
N VAL A 229 5.10 -23.90 -29.45
CA VAL A 229 5.52 -25.32 -29.37
C VAL A 229 6.18 -25.55 -28.04
N ILE A 230 5.83 -26.63 -27.34
CA ILE A 230 6.49 -27.06 -26.11
C ILE A 230 7.56 -28.11 -26.40
N THR A 231 8.64 -28.08 -25.65
CA THR A 231 9.72 -29.08 -25.77
C THR A 231 9.81 -29.91 -24.49
N ALA A 232 10.23 -31.15 -24.63
CA ALA A 232 10.40 -32.03 -23.47
C ALA A 232 11.42 -31.45 -22.50
N VAL A 233 11.05 -31.45 -21.21
CA VAL A 233 11.86 -30.87 -20.13
C VAL A 233 12.25 -31.98 -19.16
N GLY A 234 13.54 -32.25 -19.08
CA GLY A 234 14.11 -33.22 -18.13
C GLY A 234 14.93 -32.59 -17.01
N ASN A 235 15.42 -31.37 -17.22
CA ASN A 235 16.31 -30.67 -16.30
C ASN A 235 15.53 -29.96 -15.18
N THR A 236 16.03 -30.05 -13.98
CA THR A 236 15.58 -29.23 -12.82
C THR A 236 16.12 -27.81 -12.89
N VAL A 237 15.69 -26.94 -11.98
CA VAL A 237 16.29 -25.60 -11.81
C VAL A 237 17.78 -25.70 -11.48
N GLU A 238 18.18 -26.69 -10.64
CA GLU A 238 19.59 -26.98 -10.29
C GLU A 238 20.39 -27.30 -11.54
N ASP A 239 19.94 -28.27 -12.37
CA ASP A 239 20.63 -28.70 -13.58
C ASP A 239 20.90 -27.55 -14.55
N VAL A 240 19.90 -26.63 -14.68
CA VAL A 240 20.04 -25.45 -15.56
C VAL A 240 21.07 -24.47 -15.00
N ILE A 241 21.12 -24.26 -13.68
CA ILE A 241 22.13 -23.40 -13.04
C ILE A 241 23.52 -24.01 -13.21
N GLU A 242 23.67 -25.32 -13.05
CA GLU A 242 24.95 -26.03 -13.20
C GLU A 242 25.47 -26.05 -14.64
N GLY A 243 24.58 -26.25 -15.60
CA GLY A 243 24.91 -26.36 -17.01
C GLY A 243 25.03 -25.04 -17.77
N THR A 244 24.76 -23.87 -17.13
CA THR A 244 24.78 -22.57 -17.81
C THR A 244 25.95 -21.70 -17.34
N ASP A 245 26.94 -21.44 -18.22
CA ASP A 245 28.13 -20.64 -17.90
C ASP A 245 27.79 -19.21 -17.49
N GLU A 246 26.73 -18.62 -18.06
CA GLU A 246 26.20 -17.28 -17.75
C GLU A 246 25.73 -17.16 -16.29
N LEU A 247 25.49 -18.27 -15.59
CA LEU A 247 25.02 -18.35 -14.21
C LEU A 247 26.11 -18.84 -13.23
N SER A 248 27.39 -18.84 -13.61
CA SER A 248 28.47 -19.37 -12.77
C SER A 248 28.61 -18.67 -11.41
N SER A 249 28.38 -17.36 -11.35
CA SER A 249 28.36 -16.58 -10.09
C SER A 249 27.19 -16.98 -9.20
N LEU A 250 26.00 -17.16 -9.77
CA LEU A 250 24.82 -17.64 -9.05
C LEU A 250 25.05 -19.07 -8.53
N ARG A 251 25.62 -19.95 -9.36
CA ARG A 251 25.95 -21.33 -8.97
C ARG A 251 26.89 -21.36 -7.76
N ALA A 252 27.94 -20.56 -7.77
CA ALA A 252 28.89 -20.49 -6.64
C ALA A 252 28.17 -20.00 -5.36
N ALA A 253 27.35 -18.97 -5.45
CA ALA A 253 26.60 -18.44 -4.32
C ALA A 253 25.53 -19.42 -3.78
N ALA A 254 24.80 -20.09 -4.69
CA ALA A 254 23.78 -21.09 -4.33
C ALA A 254 24.39 -22.33 -3.68
N THR A 255 25.54 -22.81 -4.17
CA THR A 255 26.29 -23.90 -3.55
C THR A 255 26.75 -23.51 -2.14
N ALA A 256 27.38 -22.34 -1.98
CA ALA A 256 27.87 -21.87 -0.68
C ALA A 256 26.76 -21.71 0.37
N SER A 257 25.54 -21.41 -0.05
CA SER A 257 24.39 -21.29 0.85
C SER A 257 23.64 -22.60 1.12
N GLY A 258 23.91 -23.67 0.36
CA GLY A 258 23.15 -24.93 0.35
C GLY A 258 21.79 -24.83 -0.34
N LEU A 259 21.52 -23.77 -1.09
CA LEU A 259 20.26 -23.56 -1.81
C LEU A 259 20.16 -24.41 -3.07
N LEU A 260 21.29 -24.69 -3.72
CA LEU A 260 21.31 -25.43 -4.98
C LEU A 260 20.62 -26.79 -4.84
N GLU A 261 20.93 -27.57 -3.80
CA GLU A 261 20.29 -28.85 -3.48
C GLU A 261 18.78 -28.75 -3.28
N VAL A 262 18.30 -27.61 -2.76
CA VAL A 262 16.84 -27.37 -2.59
C VAL A 262 16.15 -27.20 -3.94
N LEU A 263 16.84 -26.55 -4.90
CA LEU A 263 16.32 -26.30 -6.24
C LEU A 263 16.36 -27.54 -7.16
N GLY A 264 17.05 -28.60 -6.75
CA GLY A 264 17.03 -29.91 -7.42
C GLY A 264 15.84 -30.79 -6.98
N LYS A 265 15.14 -30.46 -5.89
CA LYS A 265 14.02 -31.25 -5.39
C LYS A 265 12.72 -30.91 -6.11
N ASP A 266 11.75 -31.82 -5.99
CA ASP A 266 10.38 -31.57 -6.48
C ASP A 266 9.83 -30.27 -5.88
N GLY A 267 9.20 -29.48 -6.72
CA GLY A 267 8.64 -28.19 -6.31
C GLY A 267 8.02 -27.43 -7.46
N HIS A 268 7.57 -26.21 -7.15
CA HIS A 268 6.98 -25.27 -8.12
C HIS A 268 7.68 -23.92 -7.97
N TYR A 269 8.87 -23.79 -8.55
CA TYR A 269 9.70 -22.61 -8.35
C TYR A 269 9.60 -21.62 -9.51
N THR A 270 9.67 -20.34 -9.20
CA THR A 270 10.08 -19.31 -10.16
C THR A 270 11.37 -18.72 -9.65
N LEU A 271 12.43 -18.87 -10.41
CA LEU A 271 13.73 -18.27 -10.12
C LEU A 271 13.97 -17.07 -11.03
N PHE A 272 14.18 -15.91 -10.45
CA PHE A 272 14.77 -14.76 -11.13
C PHE A 272 16.29 -14.88 -11.01
N ALA A 273 16.91 -15.49 -12.01
CA ALA A 273 18.34 -15.83 -11.99
C ALA A 273 19.21 -14.65 -12.43
N PRO A 274 19.99 -14.02 -11.55
CA PRO A 274 20.92 -12.98 -11.95
C PRO A 274 22.08 -13.57 -12.73
N THR A 275 22.38 -12.99 -13.89
CA THR A 275 23.53 -13.34 -14.72
C THR A 275 24.84 -12.89 -14.08
N ASN A 276 25.98 -13.37 -14.57
CA ASN A 276 27.29 -12.91 -14.12
C ASN A 276 27.40 -11.37 -14.22
N GLU A 277 26.92 -10.80 -15.33
CA GLU A 277 26.90 -9.33 -15.51
C GLU A 277 26.06 -8.60 -14.44
N ALA A 278 25.02 -9.25 -13.91
CA ALA A 278 24.23 -8.69 -12.83
C ALA A 278 25.05 -8.57 -11.53
N PHE A 279 25.87 -9.57 -11.23
CA PHE A 279 26.79 -9.54 -10.08
C PHE A 279 27.88 -8.48 -10.26
N ASP A 280 28.40 -8.29 -11.47
CA ASP A 280 29.44 -7.29 -11.79
C ASP A 280 28.93 -5.84 -11.58
N LYS A 281 27.62 -5.60 -11.66
CA LYS A 281 27.02 -4.29 -11.39
C LYS A 281 26.99 -3.94 -9.89
N LEU A 282 27.14 -4.90 -9.00
CA LEU A 282 27.16 -4.65 -7.57
C LEU A 282 28.48 -3.99 -7.14
N SER A 283 28.40 -3.10 -6.14
CA SER A 283 29.63 -2.61 -5.54
C SER A 283 30.38 -3.76 -4.87
N ARG A 284 31.68 -3.80 -5.09
CA ARG A 284 32.54 -4.88 -4.57
C ARG A 284 32.42 -5.06 -3.05
N GLN A 285 32.31 -3.94 -2.32
CA GLN A 285 32.17 -3.96 -0.86
C GLN A 285 30.87 -4.64 -0.40
N VAL A 286 29.74 -4.35 -1.07
CA VAL A 286 28.44 -4.96 -0.75
C VAL A 286 28.45 -6.44 -1.09
N LEU A 287 29.01 -6.80 -2.26
CA LEU A 287 29.09 -8.20 -2.69
C LEU A 287 29.95 -9.04 -1.75
N GLU A 288 31.19 -8.60 -1.42
CA GLU A 288 32.08 -9.30 -0.50
C GLU A 288 31.45 -9.48 0.88
N ARG A 289 30.75 -8.45 1.39
CA ARG A 289 30.05 -8.54 2.68
C ARG A 289 28.92 -9.58 2.63
N ILE A 290 28.07 -9.55 1.61
CA ILE A 290 26.94 -10.50 1.49
C ILE A 290 27.48 -11.94 1.33
N LEU A 291 28.54 -12.15 0.56
CA LEU A 291 29.12 -13.48 0.36
C LEU A 291 29.77 -14.04 1.63
N THR A 292 30.28 -13.19 2.52
CA THR A 292 30.90 -13.61 3.80
C THR A 292 29.85 -13.82 4.91
N ASP A 293 28.71 -13.15 4.85
CA ASP A 293 27.59 -13.33 5.82
C ASP A 293 26.58 -14.35 5.29
N THR A 294 26.62 -15.57 5.80
CA THR A 294 25.75 -16.67 5.36
C THR A 294 24.25 -16.36 5.52
N VAL A 295 23.85 -15.51 6.47
CA VAL A 295 22.45 -15.13 6.68
C VAL A 295 22.02 -14.13 5.60
N ALA A 296 22.87 -13.13 5.32
CA ALA A 296 22.61 -12.17 4.26
C ALA A 296 22.59 -12.84 2.88
N LEU A 297 23.53 -13.79 2.63
CA LEU A 297 23.58 -14.58 1.39
C LEU A 297 22.31 -15.40 1.19
N LYS A 298 21.85 -16.13 2.21
CA LYS A 298 20.59 -16.89 2.15
C LYS A 298 19.40 -15.99 1.94
N ALA A 299 19.31 -14.86 2.63
CA ALA A 299 18.24 -13.89 2.44
C ALA A 299 18.21 -13.36 0.99
N MET A 300 19.37 -12.96 0.46
CA MET A 300 19.48 -12.49 -0.92
C MET A 300 19.04 -13.55 -1.93
N LEU A 301 19.54 -14.78 -1.83
CA LEU A 301 19.19 -15.85 -2.77
C LEU A 301 17.72 -16.25 -2.66
N ASN A 302 17.19 -16.41 -1.45
CA ASN A 302 15.78 -16.73 -1.24
C ASN A 302 14.81 -15.63 -1.75
N TYR A 303 15.28 -14.39 -1.80
CA TYR A 303 14.50 -13.28 -2.36
C TYR A 303 14.33 -13.36 -3.89
N HIS A 304 15.19 -14.10 -4.58
CA HIS A 304 15.08 -14.37 -6.02
C HIS A 304 14.10 -15.48 -6.38
N ILE A 305 13.52 -16.18 -5.38
CA ILE A 305 12.74 -17.39 -5.60
C ILE A 305 11.32 -17.23 -5.10
N LEU A 306 10.36 -17.59 -5.94
CA LEU A 306 8.94 -17.74 -5.56
C LEU A 306 8.60 -19.21 -5.43
N ASN A 307 7.74 -19.55 -4.48
CA ASN A 307 7.17 -20.88 -4.31
C ASN A 307 5.88 -21.07 -5.15
N SER A 308 5.93 -20.66 -6.40
CA SER A 308 4.86 -20.79 -7.39
C SER A 308 5.43 -20.56 -8.79
N VAL A 309 4.89 -21.20 -9.80
CA VAL A 309 5.32 -20.98 -11.19
C VAL A 309 4.64 -19.75 -11.76
N GLN A 310 5.43 -18.78 -12.21
CA GLN A 310 4.94 -17.53 -12.81
C GLN A 310 5.44 -17.38 -14.25
N CYS A 311 4.69 -17.92 -15.19
CA CYS A 311 5.00 -17.76 -16.62
C CYS A 311 4.71 -16.35 -17.12
N SER A 312 5.53 -15.84 -18.02
CA SER A 312 5.45 -14.45 -18.50
C SER A 312 4.11 -14.10 -19.15
N GLU A 313 3.49 -15.02 -19.87
CA GLU A 313 2.20 -14.79 -20.55
C GLU A 313 1.01 -14.68 -19.56
N ALA A 314 1.17 -15.15 -18.33
CA ALA A 314 0.17 -14.97 -17.27
C ALA A 314 0.20 -13.59 -16.62
N ILE A 315 1.31 -12.85 -16.78
CA ILE A 315 1.52 -11.55 -16.17
C ILE A 315 0.98 -10.47 -17.10
N MET A 316 -0.18 -9.89 -16.73
CA MET A 316 -0.87 -8.85 -17.51
C MET A 316 -0.81 -7.47 -16.86
N SER A 317 -0.35 -7.41 -15.62
CA SER A 317 -0.17 -6.17 -14.84
C SER A 317 0.62 -6.50 -13.57
N GLY A 318 1.19 -5.48 -12.91
CA GLY A 318 1.92 -5.68 -11.65
C GLY A 318 1.09 -6.38 -10.58
N SER A 319 1.69 -7.37 -9.94
CA SER A 319 1.18 -8.13 -8.79
C SER A 319 2.33 -8.47 -7.87
N THR A 320 2.04 -8.58 -6.58
CA THR A 320 3.05 -8.91 -5.56
C THR A 320 2.95 -10.38 -5.19
N TYR A 321 4.09 -11.02 -5.08
CA TYR A 321 4.26 -12.43 -4.72
C TYR A 321 5.21 -12.56 -3.53
N ALA A 322 4.91 -13.47 -2.63
CA ALA A 322 5.80 -13.78 -1.52
C ALA A 322 7.01 -14.60 -2.03
N THR A 323 8.21 -14.19 -1.64
CA THR A 323 9.45 -14.92 -1.93
C THR A 323 9.73 -15.97 -0.86
N LEU A 324 10.71 -16.85 -1.09
CA LEU A 324 11.18 -17.79 -0.05
C LEU A 324 11.86 -17.09 1.13
N GLU A 325 12.31 -15.86 0.95
CA GLU A 325 12.83 -15.03 2.04
C GLU A 325 11.73 -14.52 2.96
N GLY A 326 10.48 -14.43 2.46
CA GLY A 326 9.29 -14.00 3.21
C GLY A 326 8.80 -12.59 2.84
N SER A 327 9.63 -11.74 2.27
CA SER A 327 9.22 -10.45 1.76
C SER A 327 8.59 -10.58 0.36
N HIS A 328 7.94 -9.50 -0.10
CA HIS A 328 7.19 -9.51 -1.35
C HIS A 328 8.01 -8.94 -2.49
N LEU A 329 7.88 -9.59 -3.66
CA LEU A 329 8.44 -9.14 -4.93
C LEU A 329 7.30 -8.71 -5.84
N GLU A 330 7.37 -7.51 -6.40
CA GLU A 330 6.42 -7.05 -7.41
C GLU A 330 6.86 -7.51 -8.78
N ILE A 331 6.04 -8.32 -9.45
CA ILE A 331 6.26 -8.75 -10.83
C ILE A 331 5.20 -8.09 -11.70
N GLY A 332 5.65 -7.41 -12.72
CA GLY A 332 4.80 -6.69 -13.64
C GLY A 332 5.26 -6.82 -15.08
N CYS A 333 4.66 -6.02 -15.92
CA CYS A 333 5.01 -5.96 -17.34
C CYS A 333 4.88 -4.53 -17.87
N ASP A 334 5.79 -4.16 -18.78
CA ASP A 334 5.73 -2.93 -19.55
C ASP A 334 6.04 -3.24 -21.03
N GLY A 335 4.99 -3.22 -21.83
CA GLY A 335 5.06 -3.71 -23.21
C GLY A 335 5.29 -5.22 -23.27
N ASP A 336 6.37 -5.64 -23.90
CA ASP A 336 6.77 -7.05 -24.00
C ASP A 336 7.81 -7.46 -22.96
N SER A 337 8.25 -6.49 -22.13
CA SER A 337 9.24 -6.70 -21.09
C SER A 337 8.57 -7.03 -19.75
N LEU A 338 9.10 -8.00 -19.03
CA LEU A 338 8.78 -8.20 -17.63
C LEU A 338 9.51 -7.15 -16.78
N THR A 339 8.84 -6.75 -15.72
CA THR A 339 9.41 -5.86 -14.71
C THR A 339 9.43 -6.53 -13.35
N VAL A 340 10.50 -6.31 -12.61
CA VAL A 340 10.65 -6.76 -11.22
C VAL A 340 10.85 -5.51 -10.37
N ASN A 341 10.04 -5.33 -9.34
CA ASN A 341 10.00 -4.11 -8.52
C ASN A 341 9.90 -2.83 -9.37
N GLY A 342 9.12 -2.89 -10.47
CA GLY A 342 8.91 -1.77 -11.38
C GLY A 342 10.06 -1.50 -12.37
N GLN A 343 11.15 -2.27 -12.33
CA GLN A 343 12.31 -2.11 -13.21
C GLN A 343 12.33 -3.18 -14.31
N LYS A 344 12.70 -2.78 -15.52
CA LYS A 344 12.92 -3.69 -16.63
C LYS A 344 14.31 -4.31 -16.47
N MET A 345 14.36 -5.54 -16.02
CA MET A 345 15.63 -6.24 -15.80
C MET A 345 15.60 -7.69 -16.29
N VAL A 346 14.50 -8.15 -16.87
CA VAL A 346 14.39 -9.53 -17.37
C VAL A 346 14.84 -9.56 -18.83
N ASN A 347 15.97 -10.21 -19.09
CA ASN A 347 16.56 -10.35 -20.42
C ASN A 347 16.01 -11.56 -21.17
N ARG A 348 15.91 -12.68 -20.48
CA ARG A 348 15.39 -13.94 -21.02
C ARG A 348 14.33 -14.51 -20.09
N LYS A 349 13.20 -14.90 -20.62
CA LYS A 349 12.05 -15.34 -19.85
C LYS A 349 11.62 -16.74 -20.23
N ASP A 350 10.89 -17.42 -19.31
CA ASP A 350 10.23 -18.70 -19.54
C ASP A 350 11.20 -19.83 -19.92
N ILE A 351 12.36 -19.94 -19.25
CA ILE A 351 13.18 -21.16 -19.31
C ILE A 351 12.51 -22.19 -18.41
N VAL A 352 11.79 -23.12 -19.02
CA VAL A 352 11.00 -24.13 -18.30
C VAL A 352 11.89 -25.26 -17.81
N THR A 353 11.66 -25.67 -16.57
CA THR A 353 12.35 -26.80 -15.93
C THR A 353 11.31 -27.82 -15.44
N SER A 354 11.74 -29.01 -15.04
CA SER A 354 10.84 -30.08 -14.55
C SER A 354 10.14 -29.67 -13.23
N ASN A 355 10.74 -28.78 -12.44
CA ASN A 355 10.25 -28.32 -11.15
C ASN A 355 10.02 -26.80 -11.05
N GLY A 356 9.98 -26.10 -12.21
CA GLY A 356 9.73 -24.65 -12.17
C GLY A 356 10.02 -23.90 -13.47
N VAL A 357 10.27 -22.60 -13.33
CA VAL A 357 10.62 -21.68 -14.43
C VAL A 357 11.72 -20.72 -14.01
N ILE A 358 12.63 -20.41 -14.92
CA ILE A 358 13.71 -19.46 -14.70
C ILE A 358 13.52 -18.24 -15.60
N HIS A 359 13.71 -17.06 -15.04
CA HIS A 359 13.81 -15.78 -15.76
C HIS A 359 15.18 -15.18 -15.51
N LEU A 360 15.98 -14.97 -16.55
CA LEU A 360 17.30 -14.34 -16.41
C LEU A 360 17.14 -12.83 -16.21
N ILE A 361 17.83 -12.30 -15.20
CA ILE A 361 17.81 -10.89 -14.87
C ILE A 361 19.22 -10.29 -14.90
N ASP A 362 19.29 -9.00 -15.25
CA ASP A 362 20.55 -8.25 -15.38
C ASP A 362 20.92 -7.42 -14.14
N ASN A 363 20.18 -7.58 -13.06
CA ASN A 363 20.43 -6.96 -11.76
C ASN A 363 20.17 -7.96 -10.63
N VAL A 364 21.00 -7.93 -9.60
CA VAL A 364 20.77 -8.73 -8.38
C VAL A 364 19.70 -8.06 -7.52
N LEU A 365 18.76 -8.86 -7.03
CA LEU A 365 17.72 -8.42 -6.11
C LEU A 365 18.24 -8.54 -4.68
N ILE A 366 18.35 -7.41 -3.98
CA ILE A 366 18.82 -7.39 -2.59
C ILE A 366 17.64 -7.04 -1.69
N PRO A 367 17.18 -7.97 -0.82
CA PRO A 367 16.14 -7.68 0.15
C PRO A 367 16.68 -6.81 1.29
N ASP A 368 15.78 -6.11 1.97
CA ASP A 368 16.16 -5.29 3.11
C ASP A 368 16.89 -6.10 4.20
N ALA A 369 16.50 -7.37 4.40
CA ALA A 369 17.11 -8.29 5.35
C ALA A 369 18.59 -8.64 5.06
N ALA A 370 19.05 -8.45 3.82
CA ALA A 370 20.45 -8.65 3.44
C ALA A 370 21.30 -7.36 3.54
N LEU A 371 20.66 -6.20 3.74
CA LEU A 371 21.33 -4.91 3.86
C LEU A 371 21.60 -4.56 5.32
N GLN A 372 22.73 -3.90 5.58
CA GLN A 372 22.99 -3.27 6.88
C GLN A 372 22.02 -2.11 7.09
N VAL A 373 21.70 -1.82 8.34
CA VAL A 373 20.71 -0.76 8.69
C VAL A 373 21.08 0.59 8.07
N LEU A 374 22.34 0.95 8.01
CA LEU A 374 22.79 2.19 7.38
C LEU A 374 22.60 2.16 5.84
N GLU A 375 22.79 1.01 5.21
CA GLU A 375 22.60 0.84 3.75
C GLU A 375 21.13 1.02 3.35
N LEU A 376 20.19 0.74 4.26
CA LEU A 376 18.75 0.95 4.02
C LEU A 376 18.38 2.43 3.76
N THR A 377 19.27 3.37 4.14
CA THR A 377 19.05 4.80 3.93
C THR A 377 19.38 5.28 2.52
N ILE A 378 20.18 4.53 1.75
CA ILE A 378 20.74 4.95 0.44
C ILE A 378 19.66 5.32 -0.58
N GLY A 379 18.48 4.69 -0.55
CA GLY A 379 17.45 4.93 -1.59
C GLY A 379 16.60 6.18 -1.40
N LYS A 380 16.40 6.66 -0.17
CA LYS A 380 15.44 7.74 0.15
C LYS A 380 15.94 8.78 1.15
N GLN A 381 16.93 8.45 1.94
CA GLN A 381 17.53 9.30 2.97
C GLN A 381 19.04 9.51 2.66
N THR A 382 19.35 9.81 1.42
CA THR A 382 20.73 9.97 0.93
C THR A 382 21.50 11.02 1.69
N THR A 383 20.88 12.17 1.99
CA THR A 383 21.50 13.25 2.78
C THR A 383 21.93 12.75 4.17
N PHE A 384 21.07 11.99 4.87
CA PHE A 384 21.43 11.41 6.16
C PHE A 384 22.62 10.44 6.05
N TYR A 385 22.57 9.57 5.03
CA TYR A 385 23.65 8.60 4.78
C TYR A 385 24.99 9.29 4.53
N ASP A 386 25.02 10.28 3.65
CA ASP A 386 26.23 11.02 3.30
C ASP A 386 26.81 11.75 4.51
N LEU A 387 25.96 12.44 5.28
CA LEU A 387 26.41 13.13 6.50
C LEU A 387 26.93 12.18 7.59
N VAL A 388 26.33 11.01 7.78
CA VAL A 388 26.83 9.97 8.69
C VAL A 388 28.20 9.47 8.27
N LYS A 389 28.47 9.34 6.97
CA LYS A 389 29.78 8.99 6.44
C LYS A 389 30.80 10.10 6.60
N GLU A 390 30.46 11.31 6.20
CA GLU A 390 31.35 12.49 6.27
C GLU A 390 31.78 12.82 7.70
N THR A 391 30.87 12.66 8.67
CA THR A 391 31.15 12.89 10.10
C THR A 391 31.89 11.73 10.78
N GLY A 392 32.14 10.63 10.05
CA GLY A 392 32.81 9.42 10.56
C GLY A 392 32.00 8.60 11.55
N ILE A 393 30.67 8.84 11.69
CA ILE A 393 29.78 8.06 12.57
C ILE A 393 29.62 6.64 12.03
N SER A 394 29.77 6.43 10.70
CA SER A 394 29.68 5.13 10.07
C SER A 394 30.60 4.07 10.70
N ALA A 395 31.73 4.49 11.28
CA ALA A 395 32.67 3.58 11.97
C ALA A 395 32.09 3.01 13.29
N ALA A 396 31.03 3.60 13.84
CA ALA A 396 30.37 3.11 15.05
C ALA A 396 29.42 1.92 14.79
N PHE A 397 29.07 1.65 13.53
CA PHE A 397 28.24 0.51 13.15
C PHE A 397 29.10 -0.74 12.99
N THR A 398 28.83 -1.75 13.80
CA THR A 398 29.44 -3.07 13.72
C THR A 398 28.42 -4.08 13.20
N GLN A 399 28.90 -5.20 12.64
CA GLN A 399 28.01 -6.24 12.10
C GLN A 399 27.27 -7.02 13.19
N ASP A 400 27.85 -7.09 14.40
CA ASP A 400 27.36 -7.92 15.51
C ASP A 400 26.39 -7.22 16.44
N ASN A 401 26.22 -5.91 16.31
CA ASN A 401 25.32 -5.12 17.16
C ASN A 401 24.07 -4.68 16.39
N ASP A 402 22.99 -4.63 17.12
CA ASP A 402 21.72 -4.11 16.60
C ASP A 402 21.59 -2.60 16.78
N TYR A 403 20.97 -1.95 15.79
CA TYR A 403 20.77 -0.51 15.78
C TYR A 403 19.34 -0.12 15.40
N THR A 404 18.90 1.02 15.87
CA THR A 404 17.71 1.70 15.35
C THR A 404 18.13 3.05 14.80
N ILE A 405 17.72 3.36 13.59
CA ILE A 405 17.96 4.67 12.97
C ILE A 405 16.62 5.38 12.76
N PHE A 406 16.46 6.56 13.37
CA PHE A 406 15.41 7.51 13.03
C PHE A 406 15.92 8.40 11.90
N ALA A 407 15.70 7.99 10.65
CA ALA A 407 16.27 8.67 9.48
C ALA A 407 15.36 9.80 8.99
N PRO A 408 15.81 11.08 9.06
CA PRO A 408 15.07 12.18 8.50
C PRO A 408 14.98 12.09 6.96
N MET A 409 13.87 12.59 6.41
CA MET A 409 13.77 12.79 4.96
C MET A 409 14.78 13.83 4.48
N ASN A 410 15.17 13.79 3.21
CA ASN A 410 16.17 14.73 2.66
C ASN A 410 15.76 16.20 2.82
N ASP A 411 14.48 16.51 2.67
CA ASP A 411 13.91 17.86 2.85
C ASP A 411 13.92 18.36 4.31
N ALA A 412 14.18 17.49 5.26
CA ALA A 412 14.36 17.87 6.68
C ALA A 412 15.70 18.61 6.93
N PHE A 413 16.69 18.42 6.07
CA PHE A 413 18.00 19.06 6.14
C PHE A 413 17.97 20.42 5.42
N ASN A 414 17.32 21.40 6.06
CA ASN A 414 17.24 22.76 5.56
C ASN A 414 18.55 23.55 5.77
N GLU A 415 18.62 24.76 5.22
CA GLU A 415 19.81 25.62 5.30
C GLU A 415 20.26 25.85 6.75
N ASN A 416 19.34 25.97 7.71
CA ASN A 416 19.67 26.19 9.12
C ASN A 416 20.38 24.97 9.72
N VAL A 417 19.95 23.76 9.39
CA VAL A 417 20.60 22.53 9.86
C VAL A 417 21.97 22.35 9.20
N MET A 418 22.07 22.65 7.91
CA MET A 418 23.32 22.50 7.15
C MET A 418 24.36 23.58 7.49
N ALA A 419 23.94 24.71 8.06
CA ALA A 419 24.83 25.78 8.53
C ALA A 419 25.41 25.54 9.93
N LEU A 420 25.01 24.44 10.60
CA LEU A 420 25.50 24.11 11.94
C LEU A 420 26.99 23.73 11.92
N ASP A 421 27.67 24.01 13.02
CA ASP A 421 29.04 23.56 13.24
C ASP A 421 29.14 22.01 13.17
N GLN A 422 30.21 21.50 12.60
CA GLN A 422 30.41 20.05 12.40
C GLN A 422 30.30 19.22 13.67
N ARG A 423 30.71 19.78 14.84
CA ARG A 423 30.59 19.07 16.13
C ARG A 423 29.12 18.92 16.53
N LEU A 424 28.34 19.99 16.37
CA LEU A 424 26.92 20.01 16.69
C LEU A 424 26.14 19.13 15.73
N LEU A 425 26.46 19.20 14.42
CA LEU A 425 25.87 18.33 13.41
C LEU A 425 26.14 16.85 13.73
N LYS A 426 27.37 16.50 14.09
CA LYS A 426 27.73 15.15 14.51
C LYS A 426 26.90 14.67 15.71
N LEU A 427 26.76 15.52 16.75
CA LEU A 427 25.94 15.19 17.92
C LEU A 427 24.48 14.98 17.55
N ILE A 428 23.93 15.85 16.70
CA ILE A 428 22.55 15.72 16.20
C ILE A 428 22.37 14.40 15.46
N LEU A 429 23.29 14.04 14.56
CA LEU A 429 23.22 12.75 13.83
C LEU A 429 23.31 11.55 14.77
N GLN A 430 24.17 11.62 15.81
CA GLN A 430 24.27 10.56 16.83
C GLN A 430 22.98 10.41 17.65
N ASN A 431 22.21 11.49 17.81
CA ASN A 431 20.89 11.43 18.48
C ASN A 431 19.80 10.74 17.64
N HIS A 432 20.04 10.49 16.37
CA HIS A 432 19.12 9.72 15.52
C HIS A 432 19.40 8.20 15.54
N ILE A 433 20.41 7.75 16.28
CA ILE A 433 20.89 6.37 16.28
C ILE A 433 20.80 5.79 17.70
N LEU A 434 20.19 4.62 17.83
CA LEU A 434 20.17 3.85 19.08
C LEU A 434 21.05 2.59 18.91
N LYS A 435 21.67 2.12 20.00
CA LYS A 435 22.43 0.84 20.06
C LYS A 435 21.56 -0.33 20.46
N LEU A 436 20.33 -0.38 19.97
CA LEU A 436 19.40 -1.49 20.13
C LEU A 436 18.39 -1.48 18.99
N LYS A 437 17.81 -2.63 18.70
CA LYS A 437 16.74 -2.77 17.73
C LYS A 437 15.39 -2.54 18.41
N VAL A 438 14.62 -1.55 17.94
CA VAL A 438 13.28 -1.21 18.43
C VAL A 438 12.33 -1.11 17.24
N VAL A 439 11.44 -2.06 17.08
CA VAL A 439 10.41 -2.03 16.02
C VAL A 439 9.19 -1.23 16.46
N LEU A 440 8.38 -0.79 15.50
CA LEU A 440 7.26 0.13 15.74
C LEU A 440 6.26 -0.36 16.78
N ASN A 441 6.00 -1.67 16.83
CA ASN A 441 5.06 -2.30 17.77
C ASN A 441 5.60 -2.43 19.20
N GLU A 442 6.88 -2.17 19.41
CA GLU A 442 7.51 -2.14 20.75
C GLU A 442 7.53 -0.74 21.36
N LEU A 443 7.20 0.29 20.57
CA LEU A 443 7.15 1.66 21.04
C LEU A 443 5.87 1.91 21.84
N TYR A 444 6.03 2.58 23.01
CA TYR A 444 4.91 3.00 23.84
C TYR A 444 5.01 4.47 24.26
N ASN A 445 3.88 5.07 24.58
CA ASN A 445 3.82 6.48 24.93
C ASN A 445 4.61 6.80 26.22
N GLY A 446 5.46 7.80 26.17
CA GLY A 446 6.35 8.20 27.27
C GLY A 446 7.63 7.38 27.41
N GLN A 447 7.88 6.41 26.50
CA GLN A 447 9.14 5.68 26.46
C GLN A 447 10.32 6.62 26.24
N LYS A 448 11.41 6.37 26.94
CA LYS A 448 12.69 7.07 26.76
C LYS A 448 13.69 6.14 26.09
N LEU A 449 14.27 6.60 24.98
CA LEU A 449 15.22 5.85 24.16
C LEU A 449 16.58 6.51 24.26
N GLU A 450 17.60 5.78 24.71
CA GLU A 450 18.97 6.27 24.80
C GLU A 450 19.63 6.25 23.42
N THR A 451 20.23 7.37 23.03
CA THR A 451 20.87 7.54 21.73
C THR A 451 22.38 7.22 21.79
N LEU A 452 22.98 7.05 20.61
CA LEU A 452 24.45 6.93 20.46
C LEU A 452 25.20 8.17 21.02
N GLY A 453 24.53 9.34 21.03
CA GLY A 453 25.05 10.58 21.59
C GLY A 453 24.92 10.68 23.11
N GLY A 454 24.30 9.70 23.78
CA GLY A 454 24.10 9.67 25.24
C GLY A 454 22.88 10.48 25.73
N ASN A 455 22.08 11.01 24.82
CA ASN A 455 20.84 11.72 25.13
C ASN A 455 19.64 10.76 25.11
N PHE A 456 18.54 11.18 25.74
CA PHE A 456 17.28 10.44 25.73
C PHE A 456 16.26 11.10 24.82
N LEU A 457 15.63 10.32 23.95
CA LEU A 457 14.50 10.73 23.13
C LEU A 457 13.20 10.19 23.71
N ARG A 458 12.15 11.00 23.67
CA ARG A 458 10.81 10.61 24.16
C ARG A 458 9.93 10.17 22.99
N VAL A 459 9.14 9.13 23.24
CA VAL A 459 8.17 8.61 22.28
C VAL A 459 6.78 9.14 22.63
N PHE A 460 6.09 9.72 21.64
CA PHE A 460 4.71 10.19 21.78
C PHE A 460 3.81 9.43 20.79
N ILE A 461 2.78 8.76 21.31
CA ILE A 461 1.83 8.01 20.50
C ILE A 461 0.52 8.78 20.42
N TYR A 462 0.11 9.07 19.19
CA TYR A 462 -1.16 9.70 18.86
C TYR A 462 -2.05 8.71 18.12
N ARG A 463 -3.31 9.08 17.90
CA ARG A 463 -4.28 8.23 17.23
C ARG A 463 -3.82 7.75 15.84
N THR A 464 -3.15 8.61 15.09
CA THR A 464 -2.74 8.36 13.69
C THR A 464 -1.25 8.54 13.44
N ALA A 465 -0.45 8.81 14.48
CA ALA A 465 0.97 9.07 14.34
C ALA A 465 1.76 8.58 15.56
N VAL A 466 2.98 8.15 15.33
CA VAL A 466 4.01 7.95 16.35
C VAL A 466 5.11 8.98 16.11
N CYS A 467 5.47 9.70 17.14
CA CYS A 467 6.47 10.77 17.04
C CYS A 467 7.61 10.52 18.03
N ILE A 468 8.82 10.82 17.60
CA ILE A 468 10.01 10.88 18.43
C ILE A 468 10.33 12.36 18.63
N GLU A 469 10.23 12.85 19.84
CA GLU A 469 10.23 14.29 20.13
C GLU A 469 9.18 15.02 19.24
N ASN A 470 9.56 16.06 18.50
CA ASN A 470 8.68 16.78 17.57
C ASN A 470 8.68 16.23 16.14
N SER A 471 9.35 15.10 15.90
CA SER A 471 9.46 14.50 14.58
C SER A 471 8.61 13.24 14.48
N CYS A 472 7.56 13.29 13.68
CA CYS A 472 6.65 12.15 13.52
C CYS A 472 7.07 11.24 12.38
N MET A 473 6.83 9.95 12.55
CA MET A 473 7.18 8.92 11.57
C MET A 473 6.32 9.07 10.32
N VAL A 474 6.96 8.97 9.17
CA VAL A 474 6.32 8.84 7.85
C VAL A 474 6.16 7.37 7.52
N ARG A 475 7.16 6.58 7.87
CA ARG A 475 7.20 5.14 7.67
C ARG A 475 8.00 4.51 8.81
N GLY A 476 7.48 3.44 9.38
CA GLY A 476 8.13 2.71 10.47
C GLY A 476 8.59 1.32 10.07
N SER A 477 9.53 0.78 10.83
CA SER A 477 10.01 -0.60 10.82
C SER A 477 10.37 -1.16 9.45
N LYS A 478 11.35 -0.57 8.81
CA LYS A 478 12.06 -1.22 7.72
C LYS A 478 13.27 -1.94 8.32
N GLU A 479 13.22 -3.27 8.36
CA GLU A 479 14.21 -4.07 9.04
C GLU A 479 15.34 -4.45 8.10
N GLY A 480 16.59 -4.33 8.58
CA GLY A 480 17.79 -4.76 7.92
C GLY A 480 18.49 -5.88 8.69
N ARG A 481 19.68 -6.25 8.23
CA ARG A 481 20.48 -7.36 8.79
C ARG A 481 20.86 -7.12 10.26
N ASN A 482 21.24 -5.89 10.62
CA ASN A 482 21.70 -5.50 11.95
C ASN A 482 20.89 -4.34 12.54
N GLY A 483 19.59 -4.28 12.29
CA GLY A 483 18.75 -3.26 12.93
C GLY A 483 17.53 -2.85 12.12
N VAL A 484 16.95 -1.72 12.51
CA VAL A 484 15.70 -1.19 11.95
C VAL A 484 15.81 0.31 11.68
N ILE A 485 15.18 0.75 10.60
CA ILE A 485 15.07 2.17 10.25
C ILE A 485 13.62 2.63 10.33
N HIS A 486 13.40 3.80 10.92
CA HIS A 486 12.16 4.54 10.92
C HIS A 486 12.37 5.87 10.21
N THR A 487 11.59 6.11 9.16
CA THR A 487 11.66 7.39 8.42
C THR A 487 10.86 8.46 9.16
N ILE A 488 11.47 9.59 9.46
CA ILE A 488 10.88 10.70 10.18
C ILE A 488 10.88 12.00 9.37
N ARG A 489 9.99 12.95 9.72
CA ARG A 489 9.76 14.20 8.94
C ARG A 489 10.79 15.28 9.18
N LYS A 490 11.31 15.38 10.39
CA LYS A 490 12.20 16.49 10.83
C LYS A 490 13.46 15.90 11.43
N VAL A 491 14.53 16.67 11.42
CA VAL A 491 15.73 16.39 12.21
C VAL A 491 15.37 16.55 13.69
N ILE A 492 15.77 15.60 14.53
CA ILE A 492 15.54 15.62 15.97
C ILE A 492 16.68 16.41 16.64
N ILE A 493 16.30 17.49 17.28
CA ILE A 493 17.22 18.26 18.13
C ILE A 493 16.77 18.00 19.57
N PRO A 494 17.61 17.39 20.42
CA PRO A 494 17.26 17.11 21.80
C PRO A 494 16.95 18.38 22.58
N ALA A 495 15.92 18.32 23.41
CA ALA A 495 15.50 19.43 24.24
C ALA A 495 16.31 19.42 25.56
N GLU A 496 17.25 20.34 25.70
CA GLU A 496 18.09 20.47 26.90
C GLU A 496 17.46 21.36 27.96
N LYS A 497 16.71 22.39 27.54
CA LYS A 497 16.11 23.41 28.39
C LYS A 497 14.71 23.04 28.87
N SER A 498 14.38 23.41 30.10
CA SER A 498 12.98 23.35 30.56
C SER A 498 12.14 24.47 29.94
N MET A 499 10.80 24.33 29.98
CA MET A 499 9.90 25.38 29.50
C MET A 499 10.19 26.71 30.16
N LEU A 500 10.46 26.73 31.48
CA LEU A 500 10.81 27.97 32.20
C LEU A 500 12.10 28.61 31.67
N GLN A 501 13.12 27.79 31.37
CA GLN A 501 14.38 28.31 30.81
C GLN A 501 14.18 28.90 29.42
N ILE A 502 13.36 28.23 28.55
CA ILE A 502 13.04 28.75 27.22
C ILE A 502 12.31 30.10 27.33
N LEU A 503 11.35 30.22 28.26
CA LEU A 503 10.62 31.47 28.46
C LEU A 503 11.53 32.60 29.03
N ARG A 504 12.57 32.28 29.81
CA ARG A 504 13.53 33.24 30.31
C ARG A 504 14.50 33.74 29.26
N ASP A 505 14.92 32.85 28.38
CA ASP A 505 15.93 33.15 27.37
C ASP A 505 15.33 33.92 26.17
N ASP A 506 14.01 33.88 25.99
CA ASP A 506 13.34 34.56 24.89
C ASP A 506 12.57 35.79 25.36
N PRO A 507 13.06 37.01 25.05
CA PRO A 507 12.46 38.26 25.50
C PRO A 507 11.02 38.48 25.03
N ARG A 508 10.58 37.77 24.01
CA ARG A 508 9.18 37.83 23.52
C ARG A 508 8.16 37.35 24.54
N PHE A 509 8.57 36.62 25.57
CA PHE A 509 7.70 36.00 26.57
C PHE A 509 7.85 36.65 27.97
N SER A 510 8.57 37.75 28.10
CA SER A 510 8.88 38.37 29.39
C SER A 510 7.63 38.75 30.19
N ILE A 511 6.58 39.26 29.55
CA ILE A 511 5.33 39.62 30.24
C ILE A 511 4.61 38.32 30.70
N PHE A 512 4.50 37.31 29.87
CA PHE A 512 3.92 36.04 30.27
C PHE A 512 4.66 35.40 31.43
N LEU A 513 5.97 35.43 31.40
CA LEU A 513 6.82 34.91 32.48
C LEU A 513 6.57 35.63 33.80
N THR A 514 6.55 36.99 33.79
CA THR A 514 6.25 37.80 35.00
C THR A 514 4.86 37.46 35.57
N LEU A 515 3.87 37.27 34.70
CA LEU A 515 2.52 36.85 35.10
C LEU A 515 2.50 35.44 35.69
N ALA A 516 3.26 34.49 35.10
CA ALA A 516 3.37 33.12 35.58
C ALA A 516 4.07 33.06 36.95
N GLU A 517 5.11 33.88 37.14
CA GLU A 517 5.82 34.03 38.45
C GLU A 517 4.88 34.58 39.51
N SER A 518 4.16 35.67 39.22
CA SER A 518 3.20 36.26 40.13
C SER A 518 2.04 35.32 40.50
N ALA A 519 1.65 34.45 39.59
CA ALA A 519 0.63 33.41 39.80
C ALA A 519 1.16 32.17 40.53
N GLY A 520 2.48 32.06 40.78
CA GLY A 520 3.12 30.92 41.44
C GLY A 520 3.10 29.63 40.57
N LEU A 521 3.42 29.78 39.29
CA LEU A 521 3.47 28.65 38.33
C LEU A 521 4.88 28.22 37.94
N THR A 522 5.91 28.85 38.50
CA THR A 522 7.32 28.59 38.18
C THR A 522 7.75 27.15 38.47
N GLU A 523 7.33 26.58 39.60
CA GLU A 523 7.62 25.18 39.93
C GLU A 523 7.02 24.24 38.88
N LEU A 524 5.75 24.43 38.52
CA LEU A 524 5.05 23.62 37.55
C LEU A 524 5.69 23.66 36.14
N LEU A 525 6.29 24.82 35.78
CA LEU A 525 7.00 24.98 34.50
C LEU A 525 8.45 24.47 34.54
N THR A 526 8.97 24.13 35.73
CA THR A 526 10.32 23.59 35.93
C THR A 526 10.29 22.09 36.20
N GLU A 527 9.26 21.61 36.90
CA GLU A 527 9.11 20.19 37.25
C GLU A 527 9.08 19.28 36.05
N GLY A 528 9.64 18.08 36.21
CA GLY A 528 9.55 17.01 35.23
C GLY A 528 8.10 16.64 34.97
N GLY A 529 7.75 16.49 33.71
CA GLY A 529 6.41 16.12 33.29
C GLY A 529 6.29 16.15 31.76
N ASP A 530 5.10 15.81 31.27
CA ASP A 530 4.75 15.91 29.87
C ASP A 530 3.68 17.00 29.73
N TRP A 531 4.10 18.19 29.34
CA TRP A 531 3.23 19.35 29.26
C TRP A 531 3.17 19.93 27.85
N THR A 532 2.04 20.52 27.50
CA THR A 532 1.90 21.41 26.34
C THR A 532 1.48 22.79 26.84
N LEU A 533 2.27 23.80 26.53
CA LEU A 533 2.04 25.17 26.94
C LEU A 533 1.78 26.06 25.71
N PHE A 534 0.69 26.79 25.72
CA PHE A 534 0.38 27.82 24.74
C PHE A 534 0.80 29.19 25.30
N VAL A 535 1.78 29.85 24.65
CA VAL A 535 2.34 31.10 25.18
C VAL A 535 2.02 32.26 24.24
N PRO A 536 1.29 33.27 24.71
CA PRO A 536 1.14 34.53 23.99
C PRO A 536 2.42 35.35 24.03
N THR A 537 2.75 36.03 22.93
CA THR A 537 3.86 36.96 22.87
C THR A 537 3.52 38.31 23.55
N ASN A 538 4.54 39.12 23.88
CA ASN A 538 4.35 40.40 24.55
C ASN A 538 3.39 41.35 23.82
N ASP A 539 3.40 41.38 22.50
CA ASP A 539 2.49 42.17 21.66
C ASP A 539 1.02 41.92 21.93
N VAL A 540 0.65 40.70 22.39
CA VAL A 540 -0.71 40.41 22.83
C VAL A 540 -1.10 41.15 24.09
N PHE A 541 -0.18 41.23 25.05
CA PHE A 541 -0.38 41.95 26.33
C PHE A 541 -0.28 43.44 26.16
N GLU A 542 0.60 43.94 25.30
CA GLU A 542 0.77 45.36 24.98
C GLU A 542 -0.47 45.98 24.31
N SER A 543 -1.30 45.13 23.72
CA SER A 543 -2.61 45.57 23.20
C SER A 543 -3.61 45.93 24.29
N LEU A 544 -3.35 45.57 25.55
CA LEU A 544 -4.11 45.95 26.73
C LEU A 544 -3.57 47.26 27.29
N SER A 545 -4.44 48.09 27.86
CA SER A 545 -3.98 49.27 28.59
C SER A 545 -3.28 48.87 29.90
N SER A 546 -2.39 49.74 30.40
CA SER A 546 -1.69 49.49 31.68
C SER A 546 -2.65 49.26 32.85
N ASP A 547 -3.81 49.92 32.83
CA ASP A 547 -4.84 49.78 33.86
C ASP A 547 -5.56 48.43 33.76
N GLU A 548 -5.79 47.94 32.56
CA GLU A 548 -6.39 46.63 32.31
C GLU A 548 -5.47 45.48 32.69
N LEU A 549 -4.18 45.64 32.43
CA LEU A 549 -3.17 44.66 32.83
C LEU A 549 -3.04 44.62 34.37
N LYS A 550 -3.01 45.77 35.03
CA LYS A 550 -3.00 45.87 36.50
C LYS A 550 -4.22 45.24 37.12
N GLU A 551 -5.34 45.48 36.56
CA GLU A 551 -6.63 44.97 37.02
C GLU A 551 -6.74 43.45 36.83
N MET A 552 -6.23 42.88 35.69
CA MET A 552 -6.12 41.44 35.46
C MET A 552 -5.20 40.75 36.47
N THR A 553 -4.17 41.46 36.94
CA THR A 553 -3.20 40.96 37.93
C THR A 553 -3.65 41.22 39.38
N SER A 554 -4.69 42.02 39.62
CA SER A 554 -5.21 42.35 40.95
C SER A 554 -5.78 41.15 41.70
N ASP A 555 -6.40 40.19 40.95
CA ASP A 555 -6.88 38.92 41.49
C ASP A 555 -5.96 37.75 41.05
N LYS A 556 -5.10 37.37 41.95
CA LYS A 556 -4.13 36.28 41.74
C LYS A 556 -4.79 34.95 41.36
N ASN A 557 -5.96 34.64 41.90
CA ASN A 557 -6.63 33.39 41.63
C ASN A 557 -7.16 33.36 40.20
N THR A 558 -7.77 34.45 39.75
CA THR A 558 -8.27 34.60 38.41
C THR A 558 -7.14 34.53 37.37
N LEU A 559 -6.03 35.24 37.62
CA LEU A 559 -4.85 35.17 36.79
C LEU A 559 -4.32 33.74 36.69
N ARG A 560 -4.21 33.04 37.83
CA ARG A 560 -3.78 31.64 37.86
C ARG A 560 -4.70 30.74 37.04
N HIS A 561 -6.01 30.91 37.13
CA HIS A 561 -6.99 30.13 36.34
C HIS A 561 -6.83 30.37 34.83
N ILE A 562 -6.57 31.60 34.40
CA ILE A 562 -6.32 31.92 32.99
C ILE A 562 -5.03 31.26 32.52
N LEU A 563 -3.95 31.40 33.27
CA LEU A 563 -2.67 30.81 32.88
C LEU A 563 -2.68 29.29 32.88
N LEU A 564 -3.35 28.63 33.83
CA LEU A 564 -3.55 27.19 33.85
C LEU A 564 -4.42 26.67 32.70
N TYR A 565 -5.24 27.51 32.08
CA TYR A 565 -5.98 27.17 30.87
C TYR A 565 -5.05 27.04 29.65
N HIS A 566 -3.92 27.72 29.63
CA HIS A 566 -2.90 27.63 28.59
C HIS A 566 -2.03 26.36 28.69
N LEU A 567 -2.14 25.61 29.79
CA LEU A 567 -1.37 24.40 30.04
C LEU A 567 -2.21 23.15 29.87
N LEU A 568 -1.73 22.19 29.08
CA LEU A 568 -2.33 20.87 28.92
C LEU A 568 -1.42 19.80 29.49
N LYS A 569 -1.98 18.73 30.03
CA LYS A 569 -1.26 17.53 30.38
C LYS A 569 -1.05 16.65 29.12
N GLY A 570 0.16 16.21 28.90
CA GLY A 570 0.60 15.50 27.71
C GLY A 570 1.29 16.41 26.70
N VAL A 571 2.13 15.82 25.88
CA VAL A 571 2.87 16.53 24.81
C VAL A 571 2.08 16.39 23.51
N TYR A 572 1.67 17.51 22.93
CA TYR A 572 0.90 17.54 21.68
C TYR A 572 1.67 18.30 20.60
N VAL A 573 2.51 17.58 19.86
CA VAL A 573 3.28 18.17 18.74
C VAL A 573 2.42 18.29 17.48
N GLY A 574 2.72 19.26 16.64
CA GLY A 574 1.93 19.57 15.44
C GLY A 574 1.77 18.38 14.49
N GLY A 575 2.85 17.59 14.30
CA GLY A 575 2.80 16.38 13.46
C GLY A 575 1.97 15.22 14.02
N GLY A 576 1.66 15.24 15.34
CA GLY A 576 0.82 14.24 16.01
C GLY A 576 -0.68 14.58 15.97
N VAL A 577 -1.03 15.83 15.66
CA VAL A 577 -2.42 16.26 15.53
C VAL A 577 -2.97 15.88 14.18
N GLU A 578 -4.10 15.16 14.16
CA GLU A 578 -4.73 14.70 12.93
C GLU A 578 -5.21 15.89 12.07
N TYR A 579 -4.83 15.88 10.78
CA TYR A 579 -5.16 16.95 9.84
C TYR A 579 -6.67 17.10 9.63
N GLY A 580 -7.16 18.34 9.71
CA GLY A 580 -8.58 18.66 9.45
C GLY A 580 -9.56 18.25 10.56
N VAL A 581 -9.10 17.51 11.59
CA VAL A 581 -9.93 17.05 12.72
C VAL A 581 -9.73 17.96 13.93
N THR A 582 -10.81 18.25 14.64
CA THR A 582 -10.74 19.00 15.90
C THR A 582 -10.54 18.05 17.07
N ASN A 583 -9.39 18.14 17.70
CA ASN A 583 -9.07 17.43 18.93
C ASN A 583 -9.54 18.25 20.14
N ILE A 584 -10.31 17.63 21.01
CA ILE A 584 -10.83 18.26 22.23
C ILE A 584 -10.02 17.72 23.41
N LEU A 585 -9.20 18.57 24.00
CA LEU A 585 -8.31 18.25 25.09
C LEU A 585 -8.77 18.95 26.37
N LYS A 586 -8.28 18.48 27.52
CA LYS A 586 -8.56 19.06 28.82
C LYS A 586 -7.37 19.87 29.29
N SER A 587 -7.58 21.17 29.58
CA SER A 587 -6.55 22.02 30.18
C SER A 587 -6.25 21.61 31.63
N TYR A 588 -5.14 22.06 32.16
CA TYR A 588 -4.81 21.86 33.59
C TYR A 588 -5.84 22.53 34.50
N GLN A 589 -6.41 23.63 34.06
CA GLN A 589 -7.51 24.33 34.76
C GLN A 589 -8.81 23.50 34.79
N GLY A 590 -8.98 22.53 33.85
CA GLY A 590 -10.12 21.61 33.79
C GLY A 590 -11.08 21.84 32.62
N SER A 591 -11.07 23.00 31.98
CA SER A 591 -11.90 23.30 30.82
C SER A 591 -11.32 22.74 29.53
N ARG A 592 -12.17 22.64 28.50
CA ARG A 592 -11.80 22.05 27.20
C ARG A 592 -11.08 23.05 26.31
N VAL A 593 -10.00 22.59 25.69
CA VAL A 593 -9.24 23.30 24.64
C VAL A 593 -9.41 22.55 23.34
N MET A 594 -9.68 23.23 22.25
CA MET A 594 -9.83 22.64 20.91
C MET A 594 -8.56 22.91 20.10
N ILE A 595 -7.92 21.82 19.63
CA ILE A 595 -6.74 21.91 18.76
C ILE A 595 -7.10 21.30 17.39
N LYS A 596 -6.71 22.00 16.32
CA LYS A 596 -6.93 21.57 14.95
C LYS A 596 -5.72 21.93 14.09
N LEU A 597 -5.29 21.03 13.22
CA LEU A 597 -4.26 21.31 12.22
C LEU A 597 -4.92 21.65 10.88
N VAL A 598 -4.60 22.82 10.32
CA VAL A 598 -5.10 23.29 9.02
C VAL A 598 -3.94 23.94 8.26
N ASN A 599 -3.65 23.49 7.04
CA ASN A 599 -2.54 24.00 6.21
C ASN A 599 -1.21 24.08 6.98
N ASN A 600 -0.87 22.98 7.67
CA ASN A 600 0.33 22.88 8.54
C ASN A 600 0.42 23.92 9.67
N THR A 601 -0.67 24.63 9.95
CA THR A 601 -0.74 25.58 11.06
C THR A 601 -1.65 25.02 12.14
N MET A 602 -1.19 25.02 13.37
CA MET A 602 -1.99 24.62 14.53
C MET A 602 -2.95 25.76 14.90
N LEU A 603 -4.23 25.41 15.03
CA LEU A 603 -5.27 26.30 15.55
C LEU A 603 -5.65 25.84 16.95
N VAL A 604 -5.59 26.74 17.90
CA VAL A 604 -5.99 26.51 19.29
C VAL A 604 -7.19 27.39 19.59
N ASN A 605 -8.34 26.79 19.87
CA ASN A 605 -9.62 27.52 19.99
C ASN A 605 -9.89 28.47 18.80
N ASN A 606 -9.53 28.04 17.57
CA ASN A 606 -9.54 28.82 16.33
C ASN A 606 -8.50 29.96 16.22
N VAL A 607 -7.64 30.14 17.21
CA VAL A 607 -6.50 31.08 17.16
C VAL A 607 -5.32 30.37 16.50
N LYS A 608 -4.68 30.99 15.51
CA LYS A 608 -3.51 30.45 14.83
C LYS A 608 -2.28 30.49 15.75
N SER A 609 -1.52 29.40 15.82
CA SER A 609 -0.17 29.46 16.37
C SER A 609 0.76 30.23 15.42
N LYS A 610 1.63 31.07 15.98
CA LYS A 610 2.67 31.80 15.23
C LYS A 610 3.87 30.89 15.00
N GLU A 611 4.22 30.13 16.01
CA GLU A 611 5.31 29.18 16.04
C GLU A 611 4.85 27.93 16.82
N SER A 612 5.26 26.76 16.40
CA SER A 612 4.84 25.51 17.03
C SER A 612 6.03 24.58 17.24
N ASP A 613 5.85 23.64 18.16
CA ASP A 613 6.82 22.58 18.46
C ASP A 613 8.17 23.06 19.01
N LEU A 614 8.19 24.11 19.85
CA LEU A 614 9.37 24.46 20.64
C LEU A 614 9.52 23.42 21.77
N MET A 615 10.42 22.47 21.58
CA MET A 615 10.59 21.37 22.52
C MET A 615 11.34 21.80 23.77
N ALA A 616 10.79 21.40 24.91
CA ALA A 616 11.44 21.51 26.21
C ALA A 616 11.64 20.11 26.82
N ASN A 617 12.59 19.92 27.71
CA ASN A 617 12.83 18.63 28.37
C ASN A 617 11.62 18.12 29.19
N ASN A 618 10.74 19.04 29.61
CA ASN A 618 9.50 18.75 30.34
C ASN A 618 8.22 19.03 29.55
N GLY A 619 8.29 19.18 28.21
CA GLY A 619 7.11 19.39 27.40
C GLY A 619 7.35 20.04 26.04
N VAL A 620 6.31 20.74 25.54
CA VAL A 620 6.34 21.50 24.28
C VAL A 620 5.65 22.85 24.45
N ILE A 621 6.20 23.88 23.82
CA ILE A 621 5.63 25.22 23.78
C ILE A 621 5.12 25.52 22.38
N HIS A 622 3.92 26.09 22.28
CA HIS A 622 3.37 26.66 21.06
C HIS A 622 3.08 28.15 21.28
N VAL A 623 3.61 28.98 20.42
CA VAL A 623 3.42 30.42 20.46
C VAL A 623 2.07 30.78 19.84
N VAL A 624 1.21 31.47 20.58
CA VAL A 624 -0.14 31.84 20.11
C VAL A 624 -0.29 33.36 20.00
N ASN A 625 -1.13 33.81 19.07
CA ASN A 625 -1.37 35.23 18.81
C ASN A 625 -2.46 35.84 19.67
N SER A 626 -2.91 35.13 20.72
CA SER A 626 -3.97 35.60 21.60
C SER A 626 -3.91 34.89 22.93
N LEU A 627 -4.40 35.55 23.98
CA LEU A 627 -4.74 34.90 25.23
C LEU A 627 -5.87 33.92 25.04
N LEU A 628 -5.75 32.72 25.63
CA LEU A 628 -6.80 31.71 25.63
C LEU A 628 -7.66 31.82 26.88
N PHE A 629 -8.94 31.71 26.74
CA PHE A 629 -9.87 31.81 27.85
C PHE A 629 -10.75 30.56 27.95
N PRO A 630 -11.03 30.06 29.17
CA PRO A 630 -11.98 28.99 29.37
C PRO A 630 -13.41 29.47 29.03
N LYS A 631 -14.26 28.56 28.54
CA LYS A 631 -15.68 28.88 28.26
C LYS A 631 -16.49 29.15 29.52
N ASP A 632 -16.10 28.57 30.64
CA ASP A 632 -16.74 28.66 31.93
C ASP A 632 -15.78 29.34 32.91
N LEU A 633 -15.92 30.65 33.05
CA LEU A 633 -15.21 31.43 34.10
C LEU A 633 -15.98 31.37 35.41
N PRO A 634 -15.30 31.45 36.58
CA PRO A 634 -15.97 31.55 37.88
C PRO A 634 -16.94 32.72 37.92
N VAL A 635 -18.10 32.49 38.51
CA VAL A 635 -19.17 33.49 38.62
C VAL A 635 -18.68 34.69 39.44
N GLY A 636 -18.92 35.92 38.93
CA GLY A 636 -18.76 37.14 39.73
C GLY A 636 -17.77 38.19 39.26
N ASN A 637 -17.19 38.05 38.05
CA ASN A 637 -16.18 39.00 37.57
C ASN A 637 -16.63 39.74 36.29
N ASP A 638 -17.50 40.74 36.39
CA ASP A 638 -17.89 41.64 35.30
C ASP A 638 -16.71 42.31 34.61
N TYR A 639 -15.62 42.35 35.28
CA TYR A 639 -14.37 42.97 34.92
C TYR A 639 -13.59 42.14 33.88
N LEU A 640 -13.39 40.85 34.14
CA LEU A 640 -12.83 39.90 33.19
C LEU A 640 -13.57 39.90 31.86
N TYR A 641 -14.86 40.14 31.92
CA TYR A 641 -15.72 40.25 30.77
C TYR A 641 -15.40 41.43 29.85
N ARG A 642 -15.06 42.59 30.43
CA ARG A 642 -14.64 43.79 29.67
C ARG A 642 -13.26 43.59 29.01
N ILE A 643 -12.32 42.95 29.68
CA ILE A 643 -11.00 42.59 29.10
C ILE A 643 -11.17 41.60 27.94
N LEU A 644 -11.95 40.58 28.14
CA LEU A 644 -12.29 39.59 27.09
C LEU A 644 -12.87 40.25 25.85
N THR A 645 -13.82 41.17 26.03
CA THR A 645 -14.46 41.88 24.93
C THR A 645 -13.47 42.76 24.16
N LYS A 646 -12.52 43.39 24.84
CA LYS A 646 -11.47 44.20 24.19
C LYS A 646 -10.44 43.34 23.45
N ILE A 647 -9.98 42.25 24.04
CA ILE A 647 -9.03 41.32 23.41
C ILE A 647 -9.66 40.71 22.16
N ILE A 648 -10.92 40.36 22.22
CA ILE A 648 -11.67 39.82 21.06
C ILE A 648 -11.78 40.87 19.94
N LYS A 649 -12.08 42.12 20.29
CA LYS A 649 -12.09 43.24 19.32
C LYS A 649 -10.71 43.45 18.69
N TYR A 650 -9.64 43.37 19.48
CA TYR A 650 -8.26 43.50 18.99
C TYR A 650 -7.88 42.39 18.01
N ILE A 651 -8.25 41.15 18.28
CA ILE A 651 -8.03 39.99 17.39
C ILE A 651 -8.79 40.17 16.08
N GLN A 652 -10.05 40.62 16.15
CA GLN A 652 -10.85 40.89 14.96
C GLN A 652 -10.24 41.98 14.09
N PHE A 653 -9.72 43.06 14.69
CA PHE A 653 -9.17 44.19 13.96
C PHE A 653 -7.78 43.93 13.33
N LYS A 654 -6.90 43.20 14.03
CA LYS A 654 -5.51 43.02 13.61
C LYS A 654 -5.29 41.81 12.68
N PHE A 655 -6.11 40.78 12.79
CA PHE A 655 -5.86 39.49 12.12
C PHE A 655 -6.92 39.09 11.08
N THR A 656 -7.93 39.88 10.81
CA THR A 656 -8.95 39.61 9.78
C THR A 656 -9.31 40.85 8.95
N PRO A 657 -8.37 41.41 8.18
CA PRO A 657 -8.75 42.47 7.24
C PRO A 657 -9.61 41.87 6.12
N GLY A 658 -10.86 42.31 5.99
CA GLY A 658 -11.75 41.99 4.89
C GLY A 658 -12.81 40.92 5.12
N TYR A 659 -12.97 40.36 6.31
CA TYR A 659 -14.05 39.43 6.63
C TYR A 659 -15.01 40.03 7.67
N THR A 660 -16.23 40.33 7.25
CA THR A 660 -17.38 40.64 8.09
C THR A 660 -17.98 39.33 8.59
N TYR A 661 -17.85 38.98 9.83
CA TYR A 661 -18.40 37.85 10.57
C TYR A 661 -17.71 36.49 10.46
N LYS A 662 -17.04 36.14 11.54
CA LYS A 662 -16.86 34.76 11.97
C LYS A 662 -17.45 34.64 13.36
N GLU A 663 -18.31 33.65 13.57
CA GLU A 663 -18.92 33.37 14.87
C GLU A 663 -17.80 33.02 15.86
N ILE A 664 -17.44 33.97 16.72
CA ILE A 664 -16.54 33.71 17.86
C ILE A 664 -17.46 33.25 18.98
N GLN A 665 -17.34 31.98 19.36
CA GLN A 665 -18.03 31.47 20.55
C GLN A 665 -17.43 32.12 21.79
N LEU A 666 -18.08 33.15 22.25
CA LEU A 666 -17.72 33.82 23.52
C LEU A 666 -17.98 32.88 24.71
N PRO A 667 -17.14 32.91 25.74
CA PRO A 667 -17.44 32.23 26.99
C PRO A 667 -18.74 32.79 27.57
N VAL A 668 -19.64 31.89 27.92
CA VAL A 668 -20.91 32.27 28.55
C VAL A 668 -20.67 32.40 30.04
N ILE A 669 -20.77 33.63 30.54
CA ILE A 669 -20.76 33.87 31.98
C ILE A 669 -22.18 33.53 32.49
N ARG A 670 -22.32 32.47 33.28
CA ARG A 670 -23.55 32.15 34.00
C ARG A 670 -23.67 33.03 35.23
N SER A 671 -24.45 34.09 35.17
CA SER A 671 -25.00 34.70 36.38
C SER A 671 -26.25 33.92 36.80
N SER A 672 -26.55 33.88 38.07
CA SER A 672 -27.57 33.01 38.66
C SER A 672 -29.04 33.33 38.21
N SER A 673 -29.26 34.26 37.31
CA SER A 673 -30.61 34.65 36.87
C SER A 673 -30.79 35.13 35.45
N THR A 674 -29.77 35.32 34.61
CA THR A 674 -30.01 35.80 33.24
C THR A 674 -28.85 35.42 32.28
N ILE A 675 -29.18 34.85 31.12
CA ILE A 675 -28.26 34.65 30.01
C ILE A 675 -28.22 35.94 29.20
N THR A 676 -27.19 36.75 29.33
CA THR A 676 -27.03 37.95 28.52
C THR A 676 -26.28 37.58 27.23
N LYS A 677 -26.96 37.70 26.11
CA LYS A 677 -26.37 37.51 24.78
C LYS A 677 -25.82 38.86 24.32
N ILE A 678 -24.54 38.92 23.98
CA ILE A 678 -23.96 40.14 23.44
C ILE A 678 -23.95 40.02 21.93
N THR A 679 -24.59 40.98 21.29
CA THR A 679 -24.49 41.22 19.85
C THR A 679 -23.48 42.34 19.65
N ILE A 680 -22.42 42.08 18.87
CA ILE A 680 -21.46 43.11 18.49
C ILE A 680 -22.00 43.76 17.22
N GLU A 681 -22.38 45.04 17.28
CA GLU A 681 -22.77 45.81 16.11
C GLU A 681 -21.57 46.09 15.22
N GLY A 682 -21.56 45.55 14.02
CA GLY A 682 -20.66 45.89 12.92
C GLY A 682 -21.45 46.57 11.79
N ALA A 683 -20.76 47.04 10.76
CA ALA A 683 -21.35 47.76 9.62
C ALA A 683 -22.61 47.09 9.02
N PRO A 684 -23.49 47.83 8.37
CA PRO A 684 -24.83 47.33 7.98
C PRO A 684 -24.73 46.13 7.06
N LEU A 685 -25.53 45.09 7.43
CA LEU A 685 -25.68 43.86 6.69
C LEU A 685 -26.48 44.10 5.39
N SER A 686 -26.19 43.35 4.33
CA SER A 686 -27.07 43.28 3.16
C SER A 686 -28.40 42.63 3.52
N GLU A 687 -29.50 42.95 2.82
CA GLU A 687 -30.85 42.41 3.09
C GLU A 687 -30.88 40.86 3.16
N HIS A 688 -29.98 40.19 2.46
CA HIS A 688 -29.93 38.72 2.45
C HIS A 688 -29.34 38.13 3.74
N GLU A 689 -28.46 38.86 4.42
CA GLU A 689 -27.84 38.46 5.68
C GLU A 689 -28.76 38.69 6.89
N GLU A 690 -29.64 39.67 6.81
CA GLU A 690 -30.70 39.90 7.82
C GLU A 690 -31.71 38.76 7.88
N GLU A 691 -32.07 38.17 6.73
CA GLU A 691 -33.01 37.05 6.66
C GLU A 691 -32.43 35.77 7.26
N VAL A 692 -31.16 35.50 7.02
CA VAL A 692 -30.43 34.36 7.61
C VAL A 692 -30.28 34.52 9.12
N THR A 693 -30.06 35.74 9.59
CA THR A 693 -29.95 36.04 11.03
C THR A 693 -31.29 35.86 11.74
N ARG A 694 -32.40 36.24 11.09
CA ARG A 694 -33.78 36.02 11.61
C ARG A 694 -34.12 34.54 11.66
N ILE A 695 -33.73 33.75 10.68
CA ILE A 695 -33.96 32.28 10.64
C ILE A 695 -33.21 31.61 11.77
N ILE A 696 -31.95 31.99 12.02
CA ILE A 696 -31.14 31.44 13.10
C ILE A 696 -31.70 31.80 14.49
N HIS A 697 -32.21 33.02 14.65
CA HIS A 697 -32.90 33.43 15.89
C HIS A 697 -34.22 32.69 16.13
N ALA A 698 -35.01 32.42 15.07
CA ALA A 698 -36.25 31.66 15.18
C ALA A 698 -36.03 30.20 15.55
N ASP A 699 -34.97 29.61 15.05
CA ASP A 699 -34.63 28.18 15.30
C ASP A 699 -34.01 27.96 16.69
N SER A 700 -33.24 28.92 17.21
CA SER A 700 -32.69 28.85 18.56
C SER A 700 -33.76 29.03 19.64
N THR A 701 -34.76 29.90 19.41
CA THR A 701 -35.90 30.09 20.33
C THR A 701 -36.85 28.88 20.32
N ARG A 702 -37.03 28.22 19.19
CA ARG A 702 -37.83 26.98 19.11
C ARG A 702 -37.15 25.79 19.84
N ARG A 703 -35.83 25.69 19.83
CA ARG A 703 -35.11 24.61 20.56
C ARG A 703 -35.12 24.80 22.07
N ILE A 704 -35.17 26.04 22.57
CA ILE A 704 -35.23 26.32 24.02
C ILE A 704 -36.60 25.98 24.59
N ASN A 705 -37.68 26.21 23.85
CA ASN A 705 -39.05 25.90 24.32
C ASN A 705 -39.44 24.42 24.17
N GLN A 706 -38.72 23.61 23.41
CA GLN A 706 -38.96 22.17 23.30
C GLN A 706 -38.15 21.33 24.34
N GLY A 707 -37.18 21.93 25.06
CA GLY A 707 -36.35 21.26 26.05
C GLY A 707 -36.99 21.02 27.41
N TYR A 708 -38.06 21.76 27.78
CA TYR A 708 -38.68 21.67 29.11
C TYR A 708 -39.95 20.77 29.18
N GLY A 709 -40.34 20.13 28.07
CA GLY A 709 -41.58 19.33 28.01
C GLY A 709 -41.42 17.80 27.96
N ARG A 710 -40.22 17.24 28.03
CA ARG A 710 -40.05 15.79 27.85
C ARG A 710 -38.97 15.16 28.77
N MET A 711 -39.24 15.22 30.08
CA MET A 711 -38.60 14.33 31.04
C MET A 711 -39.64 13.45 31.78
N ALA A 712 -40.62 12.93 31.09
CA ALA A 712 -41.52 11.92 31.64
C ALA A 712 -42.26 11.20 30.51
N ALA A 713 -41.58 10.48 29.64
CA ALA A 713 -42.13 9.37 28.81
C ALA A 713 -41.13 8.92 27.77
N GLY A 714 -40.11 8.20 28.20
CA GLY A 714 -39.03 7.74 27.28
C GLY A 714 -38.46 6.35 27.53
N ALA A 715 -39.18 5.52 28.27
CA ALA A 715 -38.80 4.13 28.44
C ALA A 715 -39.88 3.19 27.87
N ARG A 716 -40.08 3.23 26.55
CA ARG A 716 -40.76 2.16 25.75
C ARG A 716 -40.97 2.66 24.33
N ARG A 717 -39.97 2.44 23.48
CA ARG A 717 -40.06 2.24 22.01
C ARG A 717 -38.68 2.34 21.34
N ALA A 718 -37.88 1.36 21.60
CA ALA A 718 -36.70 1.07 20.79
C ALA A 718 -36.76 -0.39 20.33
N ARG A 719 -37.73 -0.70 19.48
CA ARG A 719 -37.78 -1.94 18.65
C ARG A 719 -38.90 -1.72 17.60
N GLN A 720 -38.50 -1.45 16.39
CA GLN A 720 -39.23 -1.48 15.13
C GLN A 720 -38.98 -0.20 14.34
N THR A 721 -37.96 -0.22 13.50
CA THR A 721 -38.01 0.36 12.13
C THR A 721 -36.63 0.26 11.50
N LEU A 722 -36.24 -0.96 11.15
CA LEU A 722 -35.24 -1.24 10.13
C LEU A 722 -36.00 -1.87 8.96
N LYS A 723 -36.51 -1.03 8.02
CA LYS A 723 -36.85 -1.45 6.66
C LYS A 723 -37.27 -0.24 5.81
N ARG A 724 -36.63 -0.13 4.65
CA ARG A 724 -36.98 0.68 3.46
C ARG A 724 -36.29 2.03 3.29
N PHE A 725 -35.15 2.00 2.59
CA PHE A 725 -34.72 3.12 1.75
C PHE A 725 -35.00 2.79 0.27
N PRO A 726 -35.67 3.67 -0.49
CA PRO A 726 -35.82 3.51 -1.94
C PRO A 726 -34.62 4.09 -2.69
N ARG A 727 -34.11 3.33 -3.65
CA ARG A 727 -33.09 3.77 -4.62
C ARG A 727 -33.67 4.88 -5.51
N ARG A 728 -33.05 6.05 -5.52
CA ARG A 728 -33.27 7.07 -6.56
C ARG A 728 -32.30 6.84 -7.73
N ARG A 729 -32.87 6.56 -8.89
CA ARG A 729 -32.21 6.64 -10.21
C ARG A 729 -31.92 8.10 -10.55
N LYS A 730 -30.68 8.43 -10.89
CA LYS A 730 -30.34 9.66 -11.64
C LYS A 730 -30.41 9.35 -13.13
N VAL A 731 -31.30 10.02 -13.81
CA VAL A 731 -31.34 10.17 -15.28
C VAL A 731 -30.42 11.34 -15.61
N VAL A 732 -29.43 11.11 -16.44
CA VAL A 732 -28.65 12.18 -17.07
C VAL A 732 -29.09 12.25 -18.53
N ARG A 733 -29.59 13.41 -18.95
CA ARG A 733 -29.82 13.80 -20.34
C ARG A 733 -28.73 14.75 -20.78
N SER A 734 -28.36 14.58 -22.05
CA SER A 734 -27.49 15.31 -22.98
C SER A 734 -26.00 15.27 -22.69
#